data_d250752714bc316f4a300e48e370b8f4
#
_entry.id   d250752714bc316f4a300e48e370b8f4
#
_cell.length_a   1.000
_cell.length_b   1.000
_cell.length_c   1.000
_cell.angle_alpha   90.00
_cell.angle_beta   90.00
_cell.angle_gamma   90.00
#
_symmetry.space_group_name_H-M   'P 1'
#
loop_
_entity.id
_entity.type
_entity.pdbx_description
1 polymer ?
#
loop_
_entity_poly.entity_id
_entity_poly.type
_entity_poly.pdbx_seq_one_letter_code
_entity_poly.pdbx_strand_id
1 'polypeptide(L)'
;MNKRSVVEIWGGIECTINRVGDQYLDQSEYSGHYKRGAEDINLVSSLGIRMLRYPVLWERHQPAKGQEIDWSFAERSLSRMKELGITPIAGLVHHGSGPAYVNFFDGSFEEGLAEYASKVARQFPELEYYTPVNEPLTTARFCGLYGHWYPHMKGYHPFFKVLLSECKATVLAMMAIRKINPDAKLIQTEDLGKCHSTPLLQYQADFENERRWLSYELLCGTLTPDKVMYRFMLEKGIPEEELQWFLQHNCQPHIAGFNYYLTSERYLDEDMTKYPKEFHGGNQLHAYADIHTVHVPLEDGRCGAAVLLKEAWERLQLPLAITECHLHSTREDQMRWFHQMWETVNKVREEGVDFRAITAWAIFGLTGWNRLCTEPGGVYEPGVFNVSSGCPRPTALARLLQDLTQHQVYYHPVLEAEGWWQRDTRTQYGAHKVVSMRRKRKPKACRPLLILGKTGTLGKALGKICEERNIHHLLLCRQDLDITNREKMEELINELNPWGIVNAAGFVNVDGAERDAATCMYANCYGPALLAEVCQQHDVRFLSYSTDLVFGGEKESPYVESDGVKPLNLYGHSKAMAEKLILQKNERALIVRTSSFFGPWDAANFITTTLAALREDRPVKAAADVYITPTYVPDLVHASLDLLLDGEEGIIHVTNGEVVSWAELAKKAAIMAGYDTSLIREVTHQHAGWKAKRPLYSALQSEKGIIMPGLDDALERFFEAQENLYRSGRIAV
;
A
#
# COMPACT_ATOMS: atom_id res chain seq x y z
N MET A 1 -15.07 32.58 -22.90
CA MET A 1 -14.25 31.40 -22.54
C MET A 1 -14.57 31.01 -21.10
N ASN A 2 -15.37 30.00 -20.88
CA ASN A 2 -15.58 29.45 -19.53
C ASN A 2 -14.21 29.04 -18.99
N LYS A 3 -13.82 29.56 -17.81
CA LYS A 3 -12.67 29.03 -17.07
C LYS A 3 -12.94 27.54 -16.84
N ARG A 4 -12.29 26.66 -17.61
CA ARG A 4 -12.36 25.22 -17.38
C ARG A 4 -11.93 25.01 -15.93
N SER A 5 -12.79 24.43 -15.10
CA SER A 5 -12.49 24.14 -13.68
C SER A 5 -11.23 23.26 -13.61
N VAL A 6 -10.41 23.43 -12.62
CA VAL A 6 -9.22 22.60 -12.36
C VAL A 6 -9.69 21.17 -12.02
N VAL A 7 -8.88 20.13 -12.35
CA VAL A 7 -9.14 18.78 -11.85
C VAL A 7 -9.05 18.79 -10.33
N GLU A 8 -10.07 18.26 -9.67
CA GLU A 8 -10.11 18.19 -8.21
C GLU A 8 -9.44 16.91 -7.69
N ILE A 9 -8.91 16.99 -6.47
CA ILE A 9 -8.50 15.80 -5.73
C ILE A 9 -9.59 15.49 -4.71
N TRP A 10 -10.21 14.32 -4.87
CA TRP A 10 -11.15 13.77 -3.91
C TRP A 10 -10.45 12.78 -2.99
N GLY A 11 -11.06 12.52 -1.84
CA GLY A 11 -10.67 11.44 -0.95
C GLY A 11 -11.67 10.30 -0.99
N GLY A 12 -11.25 9.12 -0.56
CA GLY A 12 -12.14 8.00 -0.39
C GLY A 12 -11.70 7.10 0.77
N ILE A 13 -12.66 6.56 1.48
CA ILE A 13 -12.43 5.61 2.58
C ILE A 13 -12.83 4.24 2.10
N GLU A 14 -11.89 3.28 2.18
CA GLU A 14 -12.19 1.87 1.92
C GLU A 14 -13.20 1.39 2.96
N CYS A 15 -14.33 0.92 2.47
CA CYS A 15 -15.48 0.64 3.32
C CYS A 15 -16.25 -0.62 2.90
N THR A 16 -15.63 -1.49 2.11
CA THR A 16 -16.23 -2.76 1.72
C THR A 16 -16.76 -3.52 2.92
N ILE A 17 -18.02 -3.90 2.86
CA ILE A 17 -18.62 -4.90 3.75
C ILE A 17 -18.95 -6.12 2.91
N ASN A 18 -17.97 -7.00 2.74
CA ASN A 18 -18.14 -8.20 1.94
C ASN A 18 -18.71 -9.36 2.75
N ARG A 19 -19.63 -10.12 2.13
CA ARG A 19 -20.20 -11.32 2.71
C ARG A 19 -19.58 -12.58 2.10
N VAL A 20 -19.01 -13.43 2.97
CA VAL A 20 -18.49 -14.75 2.61
C VAL A 20 -19.17 -15.80 3.50
N GLY A 21 -20.03 -16.63 2.92
CA GLY A 21 -20.93 -17.48 3.70
C GLY A 21 -21.84 -16.66 4.58
N ASP A 22 -21.74 -16.86 5.90
CA ASP A 22 -22.51 -16.12 6.92
C ASP A 22 -21.69 -15.01 7.60
N GLN A 23 -20.44 -14.79 7.21
CA GLN A 23 -19.55 -13.77 7.78
C GLN A 23 -19.55 -12.50 6.95
N TYR A 24 -19.52 -11.37 7.62
CA TYR A 24 -19.31 -10.05 7.03
C TYR A 24 -17.93 -9.54 7.40
N LEU A 25 -17.14 -9.16 6.39
CA LEU A 25 -15.81 -8.60 6.55
C LEU A 25 -15.88 -7.10 6.28
N ASP A 26 -15.67 -6.29 7.32
CA ASP A 26 -15.87 -4.83 7.28
C ASP A 26 -14.52 -4.09 7.32
N GLN A 27 -14.18 -3.42 6.24
CA GLN A 27 -12.94 -2.67 6.08
C GLN A 27 -12.83 -1.47 7.03
N SER A 28 -13.94 -0.84 7.37
CA SER A 28 -13.96 0.29 8.31
C SER A 28 -13.68 -0.15 9.75
N GLU A 29 -13.97 -1.41 10.11
CA GLU A 29 -13.51 -2.00 11.36
C GLU A 29 -12.01 -2.27 11.36
N TYR A 30 -11.47 -2.87 10.29
CA TYR A 30 -10.03 -3.13 10.16
C TYR A 30 -9.21 -1.85 10.20
N SER A 31 -9.63 -0.80 9.51
CA SER A 31 -8.96 0.50 9.55
C SER A 31 -9.15 1.25 10.87
N GLY A 32 -10.10 0.84 11.72
CA GLY A 32 -10.47 1.53 12.96
C GLY A 32 -11.25 2.83 12.75
N HIS A 33 -11.79 3.06 11.54
CA HIS A 33 -12.51 4.28 11.19
C HIS A 33 -13.73 4.52 12.07
N TYR A 34 -14.50 3.48 12.43
CA TYR A 34 -15.65 3.62 13.33
C TYR A 34 -15.32 4.15 14.73
N LYS A 35 -14.09 3.91 15.20
CA LYS A 35 -13.62 4.42 16.50
C LYS A 35 -13.17 5.86 16.43
N ARG A 36 -12.46 6.25 15.36
CA ARG A 36 -11.92 7.61 15.20
C ARG A 36 -12.91 8.60 14.58
N GLY A 37 -13.76 8.14 13.66
CA GLY A 37 -14.86 8.93 13.10
C GLY A 37 -14.48 10.36 12.70
N ALA A 38 -14.94 11.33 13.49
CA ALA A 38 -14.72 12.75 13.23
C ALA A 38 -13.22 13.17 13.23
N GLU A 39 -12.35 12.46 13.95
CA GLU A 39 -10.90 12.72 13.95
C GLU A 39 -10.31 12.42 12.58
N ASP A 40 -10.73 11.34 11.95
CA ASP A 40 -10.32 10.98 10.59
C ASP A 40 -10.75 12.06 9.57
N ILE A 41 -11.92 12.67 9.75
CA ILE A 41 -12.37 13.77 8.90
C ILE A 41 -11.50 15.02 9.03
N ASN A 42 -10.96 15.29 10.24
CA ASN A 42 -9.99 16.37 10.43
C ASN A 42 -8.72 16.12 9.60
N LEU A 43 -8.24 14.88 9.59
CA LEU A 43 -7.08 14.49 8.78
C LEU A 43 -7.33 14.68 7.28
N VAL A 44 -8.50 14.28 6.78
CA VAL A 44 -8.90 14.51 5.37
C VAL A 44 -8.92 16.01 5.05
N SER A 45 -9.49 16.82 5.93
CA SER A 45 -9.53 18.28 5.77
C SER A 45 -8.13 18.91 5.71
N SER A 46 -7.19 18.40 6.50
CA SER A 46 -5.80 18.89 6.51
C SER A 46 -5.06 18.71 5.18
N LEU A 47 -5.50 17.76 4.35
CA LEU A 47 -4.98 17.54 3.00
C LEU A 47 -5.51 18.57 1.98
N GLY A 48 -6.46 19.43 2.36
CA GLY A 48 -7.13 20.35 1.44
C GLY A 48 -8.25 19.72 0.61
N ILE A 49 -8.59 18.46 0.85
CA ILE A 49 -9.66 17.72 0.18
C ILE A 49 -11.00 18.32 0.55
N ARG A 50 -11.85 18.56 -0.46
CA ARG A 50 -13.18 19.18 -0.32
C ARG A 50 -14.33 18.25 -0.71
N MET A 51 -14.04 17.08 -1.26
CA MET A 51 -15.04 16.08 -1.62
C MET A 51 -14.55 14.70 -1.22
N LEU A 52 -15.41 13.91 -0.52
CA LEU A 52 -15.04 12.65 0.09
C LEU A 52 -16.05 11.56 -0.22
N ARG A 53 -15.65 10.45 -0.83
CA ARG A 53 -16.44 9.22 -0.90
C ARG A 53 -16.51 8.63 0.50
N TYR A 54 -17.73 8.62 1.05
CA TYR A 54 -17.96 8.34 2.46
C TYR A 54 -19.02 7.26 2.69
N PRO A 55 -18.76 6.27 3.57
CA PRO A 55 -19.69 5.19 3.85
C PRO A 55 -20.92 5.65 4.67
N VAL A 56 -22.10 5.42 4.11
CA VAL A 56 -23.39 5.41 4.82
C VAL A 56 -24.03 4.06 4.49
N LEU A 57 -23.37 2.98 4.93
CA LEU A 57 -23.62 1.64 4.43
C LEU A 57 -24.83 0.99 5.07
N TRP A 58 -25.67 0.37 4.23
CA TRP A 58 -26.90 -0.30 4.64
C TRP A 58 -26.65 -1.44 5.61
N GLU A 59 -25.67 -2.30 5.33
CA GLU A 59 -25.29 -3.43 6.16
C GLU A 59 -24.89 -3.01 7.59
N ARG A 60 -24.29 -1.83 7.70
CA ARG A 60 -23.83 -1.30 8.99
C ARG A 60 -24.95 -0.67 9.80
N HIS A 61 -25.81 0.14 9.15
CA HIS A 61 -26.81 0.94 9.85
C HIS A 61 -28.11 0.18 10.13
N GLN A 62 -28.44 -0.85 9.31
CA GLN A 62 -29.66 -1.64 9.47
C GLN A 62 -29.38 -3.15 9.23
N PRO A 63 -28.53 -3.80 10.03
CA PRO A 63 -28.13 -5.20 9.82
C PRO A 63 -29.29 -6.22 9.99
N ALA A 64 -30.37 -5.87 10.69
CA ALA A 64 -31.52 -6.73 10.91
C ALA A 64 -32.83 -6.11 10.42
N LYS A 65 -33.74 -6.95 9.89
CA LYS A 65 -35.04 -6.52 9.37
C LYS A 65 -35.90 -5.92 10.48
N GLY A 66 -36.44 -4.73 10.24
CA GLY A 66 -37.30 -4.02 11.22
C GLY A 66 -36.56 -3.37 12.38
N GLN A 67 -35.22 -3.46 12.41
CA GLN A 67 -34.41 -2.73 13.39
C GLN A 67 -34.48 -1.23 13.11
N GLU A 68 -34.54 -0.45 14.18
CA GLU A 68 -34.35 1.01 14.11
C GLU A 68 -32.91 1.30 13.62
N ILE A 69 -32.77 2.28 12.72
CA ILE A 69 -31.46 2.60 12.13
C ILE A 69 -30.64 3.41 13.13
N ASP A 70 -29.43 2.98 13.42
CA ASP A 70 -28.48 3.75 14.22
C ASP A 70 -27.71 4.74 13.33
N TRP A 71 -28.12 5.98 13.33
CA TRP A 71 -27.48 7.07 12.59
C TRP A 71 -26.30 7.73 13.31
N SER A 72 -26.04 7.36 14.56
CA SER A 72 -25.12 8.09 15.45
C SER A 72 -23.71 8.29 14.87
N PHE A 73 -23.20 7.29 14.15
CA PHE A 73 -21.90 7.38 13.50
C PHE A 73 -21.94 8.31 12.28
N ALA A 74 -22.92 8.11 11.40
CA ALA A 74 -23.08 8.93 10.20
C ALA A 74 -23.37 10.41 10.55
N GLU A 75 -24.22 10.67 11.55
CA GLU A 75 -24.53 12.02 12.02
C GLU A 75 -23.27 12.79 12.49
N ARG A 76 -22.48 12.16 13.35
CA ARG A 76 -21.23 12.80 13.83
C ARG A 76 -20.28 13.12 12.70
N SER A 77 -20.10 12.18 11.79
CA SER A 77 -19.13 12.31 10.69
C SER A 77 -19.57 13.31 9.64
N LEU A 78 -20.84 13.25 9.21
CA LEU A 78 -21.40 14.18 8.22
C LEU A 78 -21.52 15.60 8.79
N SER A 79 -21.88 15.76 10.08
CA SER A 79 -21.83 17.06 10.75
C SER A 79 -20.42 17.63 10.75
N ARG A 80 -19.41 16.79 11.04
CA ARG A 80 -18.03 17.24 11.02
C ARG A 80 -17.54 17.63 9.62
N MET A 81 -17.95 16.89 8.58
CA MET A 81 -17.68 17.27 7.19
C MET A 81 -18.27 18.62 6.84
N LYS A 82 -19.53 18.86 7.23
CA LYS A 82 -20.22 20.13 7.01
C LYS A 82 -19.48 21.30 7.68
N GLU A 83 -19.04 21.14 8.92
CA GLU A 83 -18.25 22.15 9.64
C GLU A 83 -16.93 22.48 8.92
N LEU A 84 -16.30 21.49 8.30
CA LEU A 84 -15.02 21.61 7.61
C LEU A 84 -15.17 21.95 6.11
N GLY A 85 -16.40 22.08 5.60
CA GLY A 85 -16.68 22.37 4.19
C GLY A 85 -16.27 21.23 3.25
N ILE A 86 -16.42 19.98 3.70
CA ILE A 86 -16.22 18.78 2.89
C ILE A 86 -17.57 18.27 2.42
N THR A 87 -17.74 18.09 1.11
CA THR A 87 -18.93 17.52 0.51
C THR A 87 -18.84 16.00 0.48
N PRO A 88 -19.75 15.27 1.11
CA PRO A 88 -19.77 13.81 1.04
C PRO A 88 -20.37 13.30 -0.28
N ILE A 89 -19.80 12.20 -0.80
CA ILE A 89 -20.43 11.33 -1.79
C ILE A 89 -20.86 10.08 -1.02
N ALA A 90 -22.16 9.96 -0.73
CA ALA A 90 -22.69 8.91 0.12
C ALA A 90 -22.70 7.55 -0.61
N GLY A 91 -21.86 6.61 -0.16
CA GLY A 91 -21.89 5.21 -0.60
C GLY A 91 -22.86 4.41 0.27
N LEU A 92 -23.84 3.72 -0.36
CA LEU A 92 -24.86 2.97 0.40
C LEU A 92 -24.58 1.48 0.46
N VAL A 93 -23.96 0.91 -0.57
CA VAL A 93 -23.45 -0.47 -0.64
C VAL A 93 -22.09 -0.43 -1.34
N HIS A 94 -21.06 -1.03 -0.75
CA HIS A 94 -19.72 -1.09 -1.32
C HIS A 94 -19.25 -2.54 -1.35
N HIS A 95 -19.32 -3.17 -2.53
CA HIS A 95 -19.08 -4.61 -2.77
C HIS A 95 -19.90 -5.53 -1.84
N GLY A 96 -20.95 -5.00 -1.25
CA GLY A 96 -21.82 -5.73 -0.34
C GLY A 96 -22.98 -6.41 -1.05
N SER A 97 -23.61 -7.34 -0.34
CA SER A 97 -24.83 -8.02 -0.78
C SER A 97 -26.08 -7.56 -0.02
N GLY A 98 -25.97 -6.44 0.65
CA GLY A 98 -26.97 -5.97 1.61
C GLY A 98 -27.01 -6.77 2.91
N PRO A 99 -27.85 -6.39 3.87
CA PRO A 99 -28.06 -7.13 5.10
C PRO A 99 -28.54 -8.57 4.85
N ALA A 100 -28.35 -9.46 5.84
CA ALA A 100 -28.61 -10.90 5.71
C ALA A 100 -30.07 -11.29 5.36
N TYR A 101 -31.02 -10.36 5.51
CA TYR A 101 -32.42 -10.58 5.23
C TYR A 101 -32.86 -10.28 3.78
N VAL A 102 -31.91 -9.92 2.90
CA VAL A 102 -32.16 -9.65 1.49
C VAL A 102 -31.27 -10.54 0.60
N ASN A 103 -31.67 -10.69 -0.66
CA ASN A 103 -30.87 -11.37 -1.69
C ASN A 103 -31.12 -10.79 -3.09
N PHE A 104 -30.25 -11.12 -4.05
CA PHE A 104 -30.27 -10.58 -5.41
C PHE A 104 -31.35 -11.19 -6.34
N PHE A 105 -32.13 -12.21 -5.90
CA PHE A 105 -32.93 -13.03 -6.80
C PHE A 105 -34.44 -12.93 -6.59
N ASP A 106 -34.90 -12.28 -5.53
CA ASP A 106 -36.31 -12.20 -5.15
C ASP A 106 -36.87 -10.77 -5.10
N GLY A 107 -36.08 -9.77 -5.51
CA GLY A 107 -36.45 -8.36 -5.48
C GLY A 107 -36.23 -7.66 -4.14
N SER A 108 -35.89 -8.41 -3.10
CA SER A 108 -35.71 -7.85 -1.75
C SER A 108 -34.51 -6.91 -1.63
N PHE A 109 -33.45 -7.13 -2.43
CA PHE A 109 -32.29 -6.25 -2.46
C PHE A 109 -32.65 -4.88 -3.07
N GLU A 110 -33.32 -4.88 -4.22
CA GLU A 110 -33.67 -3.66 -4.94
C GLU A 110 -34.64 -2.78 -4.15
N GLU A 111 -35.72 -3.39 -3.64
CA GLU A 111 -36.74 -2.68 -2.84
C GLU A 111 -36.16 -2.21 -1.51
N GLY A 112 -35.38 -3.06 -0.84
CA GLY A 112 -34.75 -2.76 0.44
C GLY A 112 -33.74 -1.63 0.34
N LEU A 113 -32.88 -1.61 -0.69
CA LEU A 113 -31.93 -0.50 -0.89
C LEU A 113 -32.66 0.80 -1.21
N ALA A 114 -33.74 0.77 -1.99
CA ALA A 114 -34.55 1.96 -2.27
C ALA A 114 -35.23 2.51 -1.00
N GLU A 115 -35.73 1.63 -0.13
CA GLU A 115 -36.27 2.02 1.16
C GLU A 115 -35.21 2.63 2.07
N TYR A 116 -34.04 1.98 2.19
CA TYR A 116 -32.91 2.50 2.97
C TYR A 116 -32.44 3.87 2.43
N ALA A 117 -32.24 3.99 1.12
CA ALA A 117 -31.85 5.25 0.47
C ALA A 117 -32.83 6.40 0.74
N SER A 118 -34.14 6.11 0.76
CA SER A 118 -35.18 7.09 1.15
C SER A 118 -35.02 7.54 2.61
N LYS A 119 -34.66 6.61 3.51
CA LYS A 119 -34.42 6.95 4.94
C LYS A 119 -33.15 7.80 5.09
N VAL A 120 -32.09 7.47 4.37
CA VAL A 120 -30.85 8.27 4.32
C VAL A 120 -31.12 9.70 3.85
N ALA A 121 -31.85 9.86 2.74
CA ALA A 121 -32.18 11.18 2.19
C ALA A 121 -33.07 12.02 3.13
N ARG A 122 -33.95 11.40 3.89
CA ARG A 122 -34.77 12.09 4.90
C ARG A 122 -33.97 12.52 6.12
N GLN A 123 -33.04 11.65 6.56
CA GLN A 123 -32.19 11.93 7.72
C GLN A 123 -31.14 13.01 7.40
N PHE A 124 -30.59 12.99 6.16
CA PHE A 124 -29.56 13.89 5.71
C PHE A 124 -29.95 14.60 4.41
N PRO A 125 -30.91 15.52 4.46
CA PRO A 125 -31.48 16.15 3.26
C PRO A 125 -30.47 17.04 2.51
N GLU A 126 -29.36 17.39 3.14
CA GLU A 126 -28.26 18.16 2.54
C GLU A 126 -27.31 17.31 1.66
N LEU A 127 -27.44 15.99 1.66
CA LEU A 127 -26.64 15.14 0.78
C LEU A 127 -27.04 15.34 -0.69
N GLU A 128 -26.07 15.74 -1.51
CA GLU A 128 -26.28 15.98 -2.95
C GLU A 128 -25.79 14.83 -3.81
N TYR A 129 -24.71 14.14 -3.40
CA TYR A 129 -24.03 13.14 -4.23
C TYR A 129 -24.16 11.76 -3.60
N TYR A 130 -24.47 10.77 -4.46
CA TYR A 130 -24.68 9.40 -4.04
C TYR A 130 -24.01 8.41 -4.98
N THR A 131 -23.48 7.33 -4.42
CA THR A 131 -23.09 6.07 -5.09
C THR A 131 -23.88 4.95 -4.42
N PRO A 132 -25.13 4.66 -4.87
CA PRO A 132 -25.95 3.65 -4.21
C PRO A 132 -25.31 2.28 -4.18
N VAL A 133 -24.65 1.85 -5.29
CA VAL A 133 -23.88 0.61 -5.37
C VAL A 133 -22.54 0.90 -6.04
N ASN A 134 -21.45 0.53 -5.37
CA ASN A 134 -20.10 0.60 -5.92
C ASN A 134 -19.81 -0.62 -6.81
N GLU A 135 -19.32 -0.39 -8.02
CA GLU A 135 -18.86 -1.40 -8.98
C GLU A 135 -19.83 -2.59 -9.18
N PRO A 136 -21.06 -2.36 -9.67
CA PRO A 136 -22.02 -3.45 -9.85
C PRO A 136 -21.49 -4.59 -10.75
N LEU A 137 -20.77 -4.29 -11.82
CA LEU A 137 -20.22 -5.31 -12.71
C LEU A 137 -19.14 -6.15 -12.03
N THR A 138 -18.22 -5.50 -11.29
CA THR A 138 -17.16 -6.20 -10.55
C THR A 138 -17.76 -7.08 -9.45
N THR A 139 -18.68 -6.54 -8.66
CA THR A 139 -19.37 -7.29 -7.61
C THR A 139 -20.12 -8.47 -8.20
N ALA A 140 -20.88 -8.28 -9.27
CA ALA A 140 -21.61 -9.36 -9.94
C ALA A 140 -20.67 -10.47 -10.48
N ARG A 141 -19.49 -10.11 -10.99
CA ARG A 141 -18.49 -11.10 -11.42
C ARG A 141 -18.02 -11.97 -10.25
N PHE A 142 -17.73 -11.37 -9.12
CA PHE A 142 -17.25 -12.11 -7.95
C PHE A 142 -18.37 -12.92 -7.26
N CYS A 143 -19.58 -12.40 -7.23
CA CYS A 143 -20.74 -13.07 -6.64
C CYS A 143 -21.34 -14.20 -7.52
N GLY A 144 -21.49 -13.93 -8.83
CA GLY A 144 -22.29 -14.75 -9.72
C GLY A 144 -21.54 -15.45 -10.84
N LEU A 145 -20.37 -14.91 -11.30
CA LEU A 145 -19.58 -15.53 -12.36
C LEU A 145 -18.50 -16.46 -11.81
N TYR A 146 -17.76 -15.98 -10.78
CA TYR A 146 -16.63 -16.71 -10.20
C TYR A 146 -16.96 -17.39 -8.87
N GLY A 147 -17.93 -16.89 -8.13
CA GLY A 147 -18.40 -17.46 -6.86
C GLY A 147 -17.47 -17.24 -5.68
N HIS A 148 -16.66 -16.19 -5.70
CA HIS A 148 -15.78 -15.83 -4.60
C HIS A 148 -16.55 -15.23 -3.42
N TRP A 149 -17.58 -14.43 -3.69
CA TRP A 149 -18.42 -13.75 -2.72
C TRP A 149 -19.84 -14.30 -2.70
N TYR A 150 -20.60 -14.01 -1.64
CA TYR A 150 -22.01 -14.37 -1.55
C TYR A 150 -22.77 -13.86 -2.78
N PRO A 151 -23.63 -14.66 -3.40
CA PRO A 151 -24.15 -15.98 -3.02
C PRO A 151 -23.32 -17.18 -3.51
N HIS A 152 -22.07 -17.03 -3.87
CA HIS A 152 -21.13 -18.06 -4.30
C HIS A 152 -21.57 -18.84 -5.54
N MET A 153 -22.37 -18.20 -6.40
CA MET A 153 -22.85 -18.81 -7.63
C MET A 153 -21.83 -18.70 -8.76
N LYS A 154 -21.93 -19.58 -9.78
CA LYS A 154 -20.99 -19.61 -10.90
C LYS A 154 -21.72 -19.69 -12.22
N GLY A 155 -21.39 -18.81 -13.14
CA GLY A 155 -21.88 -18.80 -14.52
C GLY A 155 -22.58 -17.51 -14.93
N TYR A 156 -22.93 -17.44 -16.21
CA TYR A 156 -23.44 -16.18 -16.77
C TYR A 156 -24.85 -15.82 -16.29
N HIS A 157 -25.74 -16.80 -16.11
CA HIS A 157 -27.10 -16.49 -15.63
C HIS A 157 -27.10 -15.84 -14.25
N PRO A 158 -26.50 -16.41 -13.19
CA PRO A 158 -26.45 -15.76 -11.89
C PRO A 158 -25.64 -14.45 -11.91
N PHE A 159 -24.57 -14.36 -12.71
CA PHE A 159 -23.84 -13.12 -12.92
C PHE A 159 -24.76 -11.99 -13.42
N PHE A 160 -25.53 -12.24 -14.48
CA PHE A 160 -26.44 -11.22 -15.00
C PHE A 160 -27.58 -10.89 -14.04
N LYS A 161 -28.10 -11.87 -13.28
CA LYS A 161 -29.13 -11.62 -12.28
C LYS A 161 -28.62 -10.67 -11.17
N VAL A 162 -27.40 -10.90 -10.67
CA VAL A 162 -26.78 -10.01 -9.68
C VAL A 162 -26.55 -8.61 -10.27
N LEU A 163 -25.98 -8.51 -11.46
CA LEU A 163 -25.76 -7.23 -12.15
C LEU A 163 -27.06 -6.43 -12.33
N LEU A 164 -28.11 -7.10 -12.83
CA LEU A 164 -29.41 -6.45 -13.03
C LEU A 164 -30.03 -6.00 -11.71
N SER A 165 -29.92 -6.82 -10.65
CA SER A 165 -30.40 -6.47 -9.31
C SER A 165 -29.68 -5.23 -8.78
N GLU A 166 -28.35 -5.15 -8.84
CA GLU A 166 -27.57 -4.02 -8.36
C GLU A 166 -27.82 -2.73 -9.17
N CYS A 167 -27.90 -2.84 -10.50
CA CYS A 167 -28.22 -1.70 -11.36
C CYS A 167 -29.65 -1.21 -11.11
N LYS A 168 -30.64 -2.14 -10.98
CA LYS A 168 -32.03 -1.79 -10.68
C LYS A 168 -32.17 -1.17 -9.29
N ALA A 169 -31.46 -1.70 -8.31
CA ALA A 169 -31.40 -1.12 -6.97
C ALA A 169 -30.84 0.32 -7.00
N THR A 170 -29.81 0.59 -7.82
CA THR A 170 -29.28 1.94 -8.04
C THR A 170 -30.33 2.88 -8.61
N VAL A 171 -31.07 2.46 -9.65
CA VAL A 171 -32.15 3.27 -10.24
C VAL A 171 -33.25 3.56 -9.22
N LEU A 172 -33.75 2.54 -8.52
CA LEU A 172 -34.82 2.67 -7.55
C LEU A 172 -34.40 3.51 -6.33
N ALA A 173 -33.16 3.35 -5.86
CA ALA A 173 -32.58 4.17 -4.80
C ALA A 173 -32.57 5.66 -5.21
N MET A 174 -32.03 5.98 -6.40
CA MET A 174 -32.01 7.36 -6.90
C MET A 174 -33.41 7.94 -7.13
N MET A 175 -34.35 7.13 -7.60
CA MET A 175 -35.75 7.54 -7.69
C MET A 175 -36.34 7.88 -6.32
N ALA A 176 -36.06 7.09 -5.29
CA ALA A 176 -36.49 7.30 -3.92
C ALA A 176 -35.85 8.55 -3.31
N ILE A 177 -34.55 8.75 -3.50
CA ILE A 177 -33.80 9.92 -3.07
C ILE A 177 -34.36 11.20 -3.72
N ARG A 178 -34.55 11.21 -5.04
CA ARG A 178 -35.02 12.36 -5.81
C ARG A 178 -36.47 12.79 -5.50
N LYS A 179 -37.26 11.93 -4.87
CA LYS A 179 -38.55 12.34 -4.29
C LYS A 179 -38.38 13.27 -3.09
N ILE A 180 -37.23 13.26 -2.45
CA ILE A 180 -36.91 14.06 -1.24
C ILE A 180 -36.00 15.23 -1.62
N ASN A 181 -34.93 14.93 -2.34
CA ASN A 181 -33.99 15.90 -2.91
C ASN A 181 -33.95 15.74 -4.44
N PRO A 182 -34.74 16.53 -5.20
CA PRO A 182 -34.80 16.43 -6.66
C PRO A 182 -33.48 16.68 -7.38
N ASP A 183 -32.57 17.44 -6.77
CA ASP A 183 -31.29 17.80 -7.34
C ASP A 183 -30.18 16.77 -7.04
N ALA A 184 -30.49 15.65 -6.38
CA ALA A 184 -29.55 14.62 -6.04
C ALA A 184 -28.87 13.99 -7.28
N LYS A 185 -27.58 13.88 -7.22
CA LYS A 185 -26.68 13.50 -8.32
C LYS A 185 -26.12 12.10 -8.11
N LEU A 186 -26.19 11.28 -9.14
CA LEU A 186 -25.54 9.96 -9.17
C LEU A 186 -24.11 10.11 -9.62
N ILE A 187 -23.15 9.63 -8.82
CA ILE A 187 -21.78 9.32 -9.24
C ILE A 187 -21.69 7.81 -9.28
N GLN A 188 -21.74 7.24 -10.48
CA GLN A 188 -21.59 5.80 -10.64
C GLN A 188 -20.12 5.43 -10.77
N THR A 189 -19.72 4.35 -10.15
CA THR A 189 -18.35 3.84 -10.16
C THR A 189 -18.29 2.46 -10.81
N GLU A 190 -17.21 2.20 -11.55
CA GLU A 190 -16.93 0.89 -12.15
C GLU A 190 -15.42 0.73 -12.41
N ASP A 191 -14.91 -0.51 -12.48
CA ASP A 191 -13.54 -0.77 -12.88
C ASP A 191 -13.28 -0.33 -14.35
N LEU A 192 -12.20 0.41 -14.58
CA LEU A 192 -11.76 0.83 -15.91
C LEU A 192 -10.98 -0.29 -16.63
N GLY A 193 -11.46 -1.52 -16.50
CA GLY A 193 -10.79 -2.68 -17.05
C GLY A 193 -10.75 -2.71 -18.58
N LYS A 194 -9.74 -3.36 -19.14
CA LYS A 194 -9.66 -3.75 -20.56
C LYS A 194 -8.95 -5.07 -20.72
N CYS A 195 -9.44 -5.88 -21.66
CA CYS A 195 -8.84 -7.14 -22.01
C CYS A 195 -8.10 -7.01 -23.35
N HIS A 196 -6.84 -7.42 -23.37
CA HIS A 196 -6.00 -7.57 -24.55
C HIS A 196 -5.72 -9.06 -24.79
N SER A 197 -5.30 -9.44 -26.00
CA SER A 197 -5.05 -10.85 -26.29
C SER A 197 -4.09 -11.06 -27.46
N THR A 198 -3.69 -12.32 -27.63
CA THR A 198 -3.17 -12.82 -28.90
C THR A 198 -4.26 -12.80 -29.99
N PRO A 199 -3.90 -12.90 -31.28
CA PRO A 199 -4.88 -12.93 -32.36
C PRO A 199 -5.89 -14.07 -32.26
N LEU A 200 -5.51 -15.23 -31.73
CA LEU A 200 -6.42 -16.38 -31.56
C LEU A 200 -7.54 -16.07 -30.56
N LEU A 201 -7.26 -15.34 -29.52
CA LEU A 201 -8.17 -15.03 -28.41
C LEU A 201 -8.87 -13.68 -28.57
N GLN A 202 -8.70 -12.99 -29.72
CA GLN A 202 -9.29 -11.67 -29.95
C GLN A 202 -10.82 -11.66 -29.72
N TYR A 203 -11.51 -12.70 -30.13
CA TYR A 203 -12.96 -12.83 -29.93
C TYR A 203 -13.36 -12.79 -28.45
N GLN A 204 -12.51 -13.40 -27.57
CA GLN A 204 -12.75 -13.39 -26.12
C GLN A 204 -12.45 -12.01 -25.53
N ALA A 205 -11.35 -11.38 -25.95
CA ALA A 205 -11.04 -10.02 -25.54
C ALA A 205 -12.12 -9.02 -25.97
N ASP A 206 -12.64 -9.14 -27.20
CA ASP A 206 -13.74 -8.28 -27.68
C ASP A 206 -15.02 -8.47 -26.87
N PHE A 207 -15.34 -9.73 -26.53
CA PHE A 207 -16.47 -10.05 -25.66
C PHE A 207 -16.32 -9.41 -24.26
N GLU A 208 -15.15 -9.56 -23.63
CA GLU A 208 -14.84 -8.96 -22.32
C GLU A 208 -14.93 -7.42 -22.39
N ASN A 209 -14.45 -6.83 -23.48
CA ASN A 209 -14.45 -5.40 -23.69
C ASN A 209 -15.84 -4.82 -23.96
N GLU A 210 -16.78 -5.58 -24.52
CA GLU A 210 -18.19 -5.19 -24.58
C GLU A 210 -18.88 -5.37 -23.23
N ARG A 211 -18.60 -6.47 -22.51
CA ARG A 211 -19.18 -6.74 -21.19
C ARG A 211 -18.87 -5.67 -20.16
N ARG A 212 -17.68 -5.08 -20.18
CA ARG A 212 -17.25 -4.06 -19.19
C ARG A 212 -18.11 -2.80 -19.15
N TRP A 213 -18.95 -2.56 -20.16
CA TRP A 213 -19.80 -1.38 -20.25
C TRP A 213 -21.23 -1.61 -19.74
N LEU A 214 -21.57 -2.86 -19.36
CA LEU A 214 -22.95 -3.25 -19.07
C LEU A 214 -23.61 -2.41 -17.97
N SER A 215 -22.91 -2.12 -16.87
CA SER A 215 -23.47 -1.28 -15.80
C SER A 215 -23.87 0.12 -16.30
N TYR A 216 -22.99 0.77 -17.07
CA TYR A 216 -23.29 2.08 -17.67
C TYR A 216 -24.39 1.99 -18.74
N GLU A 217 -24.36 0.97 -19.59
CA GLU A 217 -25.39 0.81 -20.63
C GLU A 217 -26.77 0.55 -20.04
N LEU A 218 -26.88 -0.22 -18.96
CA LEU A 218 -28.11 -0.41 -18.20
C LEU A 218 -28.60 0.89 -17.60
N LEU A 219 -27.75 1.59 -16.82
CA LEU A 219 -28.12 2.81 -16.13
C LEU A 219 -28.45 3.96 -17.11
N CYS A 220 -27.77 4.05 -18.24
CA CYS A 220 -28.05 5.06 -19.27
C CYS A 220 -29.23 4.69 -20.18
N GLY A 221 -29.77 3.47 -20.10
CA GLY A 221 -30.83 2.99 -20.99
C GLY A 221 -30.37 2.84 -22.45
N THR A 222 -29.11 2.48 -22.66
CA THR A 222 -28.51 2.34 -24.01
C THR A 222 -28.19 0.88 -24.39
N LEU A 223 -28.50 -0.09 -23.53
CA LEU A 223 -28.41 -1.50 -23.84
C LEU A 223 -29.62 -1.94 -24.68
N THR A 224 -29.59 -1.70 -26.00
CA THR A 224 -30.66 -1.92 -26.94
C THR A 224 -30.60 -3.35 -27.58
N PRO A 225 -31.70 -3.85 -28.18
CA PRO A 225 -31.76 -5.22 -28.74
C PRO A 225 -30.75 -5.55 -29.84
N ASP A 226 -30.19 -4.54 -30.51
CA ASP A 226 -29.14 -4.68 -31.52
C ASP A 226 -27.75 -4.94 -30.91
N LYS A 227 -27.57 -4.68 -29.62
CA LYS A 227 -26.31 -4.92 -28.92
C LYS A 227 -26.00 -6.41 -28.74
N VAL A 228 -24.73 -6.76 -28.86
CA VAL A 228 -24.25 -8.14 -28.66
C VAL A 228 -24.60 -8.65 -27.26
N MET A 229 -24.33 -7.82 -26.23
CA MET A 229 -24.58 -8.19 -24.84
C MET A 229 -26.07 -8.37 -24.53
N TYR A 230 -26.96 -7.56 -25.10
CA TYR A 230 -28.41 -7.75 -24.95
C TYR A 230 -28.84 -9.12 -25.39
N ARG A 231 -28.46 -9.53 -26.62
CA ARG A 231 -28.78 -10.85 -27.16
C ARG A 231 -28.15 -11.98 -26.37
N PHE A 232 -26.91 -11.80 -25.92
CA PHE A 232 -26.24 -12.81 -25.10
C PHE A 232 -26.93 -13.01 -23.76
N MET A 233 -27.44 -11.93 -23.12
CA MET A 233 -28.21 -12.04 -21.87
C MET A 233 -29.50 -12.85 -22.08
N LEU A 234 -30.22 -12.63 -23.17
CA LEU A 234 -31.40 -13.45 -23.54
C LEU A 234 -31.02 -14.93 -23.74
N GLU A 235 -29.91 -15.19 -24.45
CA GLU A 235 -29.40 -16.56 -24.63
C GLU A 235 -29.04 -17.27 -23.32
N LYS A 236 -28.63 -16.48 -22.29
CA LYS A 236 -28.34 -16.98 -20.94
C LYS A 236 -29.56 -17.04 -20.04
N GLY A 237 -30.76 -16.84 -20.59
CA GLY A 237 -32.02 -17.00 -19.90
C GLY A 237 -32.49 -15.82 -19.08
N ILE A 238 -31.98 -14.63 -19.36
CA ILE A 238 -32.53 -13.38 -18.76
C ILE A 238 -33.81 -13.02 -19.50
N PRO A 239 -34.94 -12.80 -18.78
CA PRO A 239 -36.19 -12.37 -19.40
C PRO A 239 -36.04 -11.01 -20.10
N GLU A 240 -36.63 -10.87 -21.27
CA GLU A 240 -36.53 -9.64 -22.06
C GLU A 240 -37.14 -8.45 -21.34
N GLU A 241 -38.21 -8.68 -20.58
CA GLU A 241 -38.88 -7.63 -19.76
C GLU A 241 -37.94 -7.00 -18.77
N GLU A 242 -36.99 -7.77 -18.20
CA GLU A 242 -36.00 -7.21 -17.26
C GLU A 242 -35.03 -6.25 -17.99
N LEU A 243 -34.65 -6.54 -19.21
CA LEU A 243 -33.79 -5.63 -20.01
C LEU A 243 -34.55 -4.42 -20.52
N GLN A 244 -35.79 -4.61 -20.97
CA GLN A 244 -36.66 -3.52 -21.43
C GLN A 244 -37.00 -2.55 -20.31
N TRP A 245 -37.05 -3.02 -19.06
CA TRP A 245 -37.26 -2.17 -17.91
C TRP A 245 -36.25 -1.03 -17.83
N PHE A 246 -34.95 -1.29 -18.09
CA PHE A 246 -33.89 -0.28 -18.07
C PHE A 246 -34.00 0.73 -19.20
N LEU A 247 -34.54 0.34 -20.36
CA LEU A 247 -34.80 1.28 -21.46
C LEU A 247 -35.89 2.30 -21.11
N GLN A 248 -36.78 1.93 -20.19
CA GLN A 248 -37.91 2.79 -19.74
C GLN A 248 -37.56 3.57 -18.45
N HIS A 249 -36.62 3.04 -17.64
CA HIS A 249 -36.29 3.57 -16.30
C HIS A 249 -34.78 3.83 -16.22
N ASN A 250 -34.28 4.72 -17.07
CA ASN A 250 -32.86 5.09 -17.05
C ASN A 250 -32.52 6.01 -15.85
N CYS A 251 -31.29 5.94 -15.39
CA CYS A 251 -30.74 6.80 -14.35
C CYS A 251 -29.30 7.20 -14.74
N GLN A 252 -29.20 8.05 -15.76
CA GLN A 252 -27.91 8.50 -16.26
C GLN A 252 -27.06 9.12 -15.15
N PRO A 253 -25.80 8.69 -14.95
CA PRO A 253 -24.92 9.28 -13.98
C PRO A 253 -24.60 10.75 -14.29
N HIS A 254 -24.48 11.56 -13.25
CA HIS A 254 -23.98 12.92 -13.36
C HIS A 254 -22.48 12.95 -13.63
N ILE A 255 -21.75 11.98 -13.07
CA ILE A 255 -20.34 11.70 -13.33
C ILE A 255 -20.16 10.18 -13.49
N ALA A 256 -19.50 9.77 -14.56
CA ALA A 256 -19.03 8.40 -14.72
C ALA A 256 -17.67 8.26 -14.04
N GLY A 257 -17.67 7.54 -12.92
CA GLY A 257 -16.49 7.28 -12.12
C GLY A 257 -15.83 5.98 -12.48
N PHE A 258 -14.51 5.98 -12.53
CA PHE A 258 -13.74 4.79 -12.86
C PHE A 258 -12.68 4.51 -11.80
N ASN A 259 -12.66 3.29 -11.32
CA ASN A 259 -11.61 2.76 -10.46
C ASN A 259 -10.51 2.19 -11.37
N TYR A 260 -9.26 2.60 -11.16
CA TYR A 260 -8.19 2.15 -12.03
C TYR A 260 -6.93 1.75 -11.26
N TYR A 261 -6.53 0.51 -11.48
CA TYR A 261 -5.40 -0.15 -10.88
C TYR A 261 -4.48 -0.74 -11.95
N LEU A 262 -3.24 -1.06 -11.61
CA LEU A 262 -2.34 -1.77 -12.53
C LEU A 262 -2.87 -3.16 -12.94
N THR A 263 -3.79 -3.71 -12.15
CA THR A 263 -4.44 -5.01 -12.38
C THR A 263 -5.72 -4.92 -13.19
N SER A 264 -6.24 -3.71 -13.48
CA SER A 264 -7.48 -3.51 -14.24
C SER A 264 -7.36 -3.99 -15.68
N GLU A 265 -6.18 -3.93 -16.29
CA GLU A 265 -5.98 -4.39 -17.65
C GLU A 265 -5.43 -5.82 -17.69
N ARG A 266 -6.02 -6.67 -18.53
CA ARG A 266 -5.72 -8.10 -18.64
C ARG A 266 -5.20 -8.45 -20.03
N TYR A 267 -4.39 -9.52 -20.10
CA TYR A 267 -3.90 -10.09 -21.35
C TYR A 267 -4.15 -11.59 -21.40
N LEU A 268 -4.80 -12.07 -22.48
CA LEU A 268 -5.10 -13.48 -22.71
C LEU A 268 -4.08 -14.09 -23.69
N ASP A 269 -3.46 -15.19 -23.28
CA ASP A 269 -2.47 -15.92 -24.09
C ASP A 269 -2.77 -17.42 -24.07
N GLU A 270 -2.95 -18.03 -25.24
CA GLU A 270 -3.16 -19.47 -25.40
C GLU A 270 -1.92 -20.28 -25.06
N ASP A 271 -0.72 -19.70 -25.11
CA ASP A 271 0.51 -20.38 -24.70
C ASP A 271 0.70 -20.32 -23.19
N MET A 272 -0.06 -21.14 -22.49
CA MET A 272 -0.01 -21.23 -21.03
C MET A 272 1.35 -21.68 -20.46
N THR A 273 2.23 -22.24 -21.29
CA THR A 273 3.55 -22.71 -20.84
C THR A 273 4.46 -21.58 -20.37
N LYS A 274 4.18 -20.35 -20.78
CA LYS A 274 4.89 -19.13 -20.38
C LYS A 274 4.58 -18.69 -18.96
N TYR A 275 3.51 -19.18 -18.35
CA TYR A 275 2.88 -18.58 -17.18
C TYR A 275 2.68 -19.57 -16.04
N PRO A 276 2.76 -19.14 -14.77
CA PRO A 276 2.40 -19.94 -13.61
C PRO A 276 0.97 -20.47 -13.66
N LYS A 277 0.74 -21.63 -13.03
CA LYS A 277 -0.55 -22.34 -13.09
C LYS A 277 -1.72 -21.56 -12.50
N GLU A 278 -1.47 -20.67 -11.56
CA GLU A 278 -2.49 -19.81 -10.95
C GLU A 278 -3.15 -18.85 -11.95
N PHE A 279 -2.52 -18.57 -13.09
CA PHE A 279 -3.10 -17.76 -14.16
C PHE A 279 -3.80 -18.60 -15.23
N HIS A 280 -3.74 -19.92 -15.13
CA HIS A 280 -4.33 -20.80 -16.13
C HIS A 280 -5.85 -20.89 -15.94
N GLY A 281 -6.58 -20.68 -17.04
CA GLY A 281 -8.02 -20.75 -17.10
C GLY A 281 -8.50 -21.11 -18.50
N GLY A 282 -9.56 -20.47 -18.91
CA GLY A 282 -10.12 -20.67 -20.25
C GLY A 282 -11.62 -20.46 -20.30
N ASN A 283 -12.16 -20.67 -21.48
CA ASN A 283 -13.57 -20.75 -21.74
C ASN A 283 -13.91 -22.11 -22.35
N GLN A 284 -15.15 -22.32 -22.82
CA GLN A 284 -15.56 -23.59 -23.41
C GLN A 284 -14.87 -23.91 -24.75
N LEU A 285 -14.23 -22.91 -25.39
CA LEU A 285 -13.58 -23.05 -26.69
C LEU A 285 -12.09 -23.22 -26.60
N HIS A 286 -11.44 -22.45 -25.74
CA HIS A 286 -9.98 -22.42 -25.59
C HIS A 286 -9.57 -22.40 -24.13
N ALA A 287 -8.44 -23.06 -23.83
CA ALA A 287 -7.69 -22.84 -22.61
C ALA A 287 -6.71 -21.70 -22.86
N TYR A 288 -6.50 -20.83 -21.88
CA TYR A 288 -5.58 -19.69 -21.94
C TYR A 288 -5.15 -19.25 -20.54
N ALA A 289 -4.04 -18.54 -20.49
CA ALA A 289 -3.64 -17.80 -19.30
C ALA A 289 -4.25 -16.40 -19.33
N ASP A 290 -4.71 -15.91 -18.18
CA ASP A 290 -5.27 -14.57 -17.97
C ASP A 290 -4.36 -13.79 -17.03
N ILE A 291 -3.56 -12.88 -17.58
CA ILE A 291 -2.45 -12.22 -16.88
C ILE A 291 -2.70 -10.71 -16.77
N HIS A 292 -2.11 -10.06 -15.77
CA HIS A 292 -2.07 -8.60 -15.71
C HIS A 292 -1.20 -8.06 -16.86
N THR A 293 -1.77 -7.15 -17.64
CA THR A 293 -1.11 -6.53 -18.81
C THR A 293 0.24 -5.91 -18.46
N VAL A 294 0.41 -5.40 -17.24
CA VAL A 294 1.66 -4.78 -16.77
C VAL A 294 2.87 -5.72 -16.86
N HIS A 295 2.66 -7.04 -16.79
CA HIS A 295 3.72 -8.05 -16.87
C HIS A 295 4.01 -8.55 -18.29
N VAL A 296 3.31 -8.02 -19.29
CA VAL A 296 3.42 -8.44 -20.69
C VAL A 296 3.91 -7.27 -21.54
N PRO A 297 4.85 -7.48 -22.50
CA PRO A 297 5.28 -6.43 -23.41
C PRO A 297 4.18 -6.17 -24.45
N LEU A 298 3.44 -5.08 -24.32
CA LEU A 298 2.50 -4.59 -25.34
C LEU A 298 3.08 -3.40 -26.07
N GLU A 299 2.58 -3.17 -27.29
CA GLU A 299 2.91 -1.99 -28.08
C GLU A 299 2.48 -0.70 -27.35
N ASP A 300 3.32 0.34 -27.44
CA ASP A 300 3.03 1.64 -26.85
C ASP A 300 1.70 2.24 -27.38
N GLY A 301 0.92 2.80 -26.46
CA GLY A 301 -0.35 3.46 -26.80
C GLY A 301 -1.58 2.55 -26.92
N ARG A 302 -1.45 1.24 -26.65
CA ARG A 302 -2.60 0.32 -26.64
C ARG A 302 -3.26 0.16 -25.25
N CYS A 303 -2.53 0.46 -24.18
CA CYS A 303 -2.96 0.29 -22.80
C CYS A 303 -2.68 1.54 -21.96
N GLY A 304 -3.21 1.53 -20.75
CA GLY A 304 -3.02 2.59 -19.75
C GLY A 304 -4.17 3.58 -19.66
N ALA A 305 -4.28 4.22 -18.51
CA ALA A 305 -5.42 5.08 -18.15
C ALA A 305 -5.77 6.14 -19.21
N ALA A 306 -4.78 6.77 -19.85
CA ALA A 306 -5.05 7.82 -20.85
C ALA A 306 -5.85 7.30 -22.06
N VAL A 307 -5.56 6.08 -22.52
CA VAL A 307 -6.27 5.44 -23.62
C VAL A 307 -7.69 5.08 -23.21
N LEU A 308 -7.81 4.46 -22.05
CA LEU A 308 -9.10 3.97 -21.54
C LEU A 308 -10.05 5.10 -21.16
N LEU A 309 -9.55 6.21 -20.61
CA LEU A 309 -10.37 7.38 -20.28
C LEU A 309 -10.91 8.06 -21.54
N LYS A 310 -10.13 8.14 -22.62
CA LYS A 310 -10.61 8.66 -23.91
C LYS A 310 -11.69 7.77 -24.51
N GLU A 311 -11.46 6.45 -24.48
CA GLU A 311 -12.46 5.47 -24.91
C GLU A 311 -13.75 5.59 -24.13
N ALA A 312 -13.66 5.74 -22.79
CA ALA A 312 -14.81 5.96 -21.93
C ALA A 312 -15.57 7.26 -22.28
N TRP A 313 -14.83 8.35 -22.51
CA TRP A 313 -15.40 9.63 -22.95
C TRP A 313 -16.11 9.52 -24.30
N GLU A 314 -15.46 8.89 -25.26
CA GLU A 314 -16.03 8.70 -26.62
C GLU A 314 -17.33 7.85 -26.56
N ARG A 315 -17.38 6.83 -25.70
CA ARG A 315 -18.54 5.95 -25.58
C ARG A 315 -19.68 6.55 -24.76
N LEU A 316 -19.38 7.17 -23.64
CA LEU A 316 -20.41 7.60 -22.67
C LEU A 316 -20.85 9.07 -22.84
N GLN A 317 -19.98 9.94 -23.32
CA GLN A 317 -20.18 11.40 -23.42
C GLN A 317 -20.65 12.02 -22.08
N LEU A 318 -20.17 11.50 -20.96
CA LEU A 318 -20.45 11.94 -19.58
C LEU A 318 -19.19 12.54 -18.95
N PRO A 319 -19.30 13.50 -18.02
CA PRO A 319 -18.17 13.92 -17.21
C PRO A 319 -17.53 12.71 -16.52
N LEU A 320 -16.19 12.65 -16.55
CA LEU A 320 -15.41 11.53 -16.01
C LEU A 320 -14.71 11.89 -14.71
N ALA A 321 -14.50 10.90 -13.84
CA ALA A 321 -13.57 10.97 -12.72
C ALA A 321 -12.85 9.62 -12.54
N ILE A 322 -11.61 9.65 -12.04
CA ILE A 322 -11.02 8.47 -11.40
C ILE A 322 -11.52 8.45 -9.96
N THR A 323 -12.32 7.45 -9.62
CA THR A 323 -12.97 7.32 -8.31
C THR A 323 -12.20 6.44 -7.33
N GLU A 324 -11.19 5.71 -7.80
CA GLU A 324 -10.21 5.03 -6.97
C GLU A 324 -8.85 5.00 -7.67
N CYS A 325 -7.82 5.52 -6.99
CA CYS A 325 -6.43 5.46 -7.44
C CYS A 325 -5.54 5.02 -6.28
N HIS A 326 -5.11 3.75 -6.31
CA HIS A 326 -4.27 3.13 -5.30
C HIS A 326 -3.19 2.26 -5.94
N LEU A 327 -2.10 2.05 -5.22
CA LEU A 327 -1.07 1.07 -5.55
C LEU A 327 -0.53 0.44 -4.27
N HIS A 328 -0.63 -0.89 -4.16
CA HIS A 328 0.12 -1.66 -3.18
C HIS A 328 1.58 -1.79 -3.62
N SER A 329 2.46 -1.01 -3.05
CA SER A 329 3.89 -0.99 -3.36
C SER A 329 4.68 -0.22 -2.30
N THR A 330 5.99 -0.04 -2.56
CA THR A 330 6.87 0.83 -1.78
C THR A 330 6.41 2.30 -1.84
N ARG A 331 6.82 3.09 -0.87
CA ARG A 331 6.35 4.46 -0.69
C ARG A 331 6.60 5.36 -1.90
N GLU A 332 7.79 5.30 -2.49
CA GLU A 332 8.09 6.10 -3.69
C GLU A 332 7.29 5.65 -4.91
N ASP A 333 6.96 4.36 -5.04
CA ASP A 333 6.13 3.87 -6.13
C ASP A 333 4.65 4.26 -5.94
N GLN A 334 4.14 4.33 -4.71
CA GLN A 334 2.83 4.93 -4.42
C GLN A 334 2.79 6.41 -4.83
N MET A 335 3.85 7.17 -4.51
CA MET A 335 3.97 8.57 -4.91
C MET A 335 4.04 8.72 -6.45
N ARG A 336 4.87 7.91 -7.11
CA ARG A 336 5.01 7.88 -8.59
C ARG A 336 3.69 7.55 -9.27
N TRP A 337 2.95 6.57 -8.74
CA TRP A 337 1.67 6.15 -9.30
C TRP A 337 0.64 7.27 -9.23
N PHE A 338 0.41 7.84 -8.05
CA PHE A 338 -0.57 8.91 -7.92
C PHE A 338 -0.18 10.14 -8.73
N HIS A 339 1.09 10.53 -8.72
CA HIS A 339 1.60 11.66 -9.50
C HIS A 339 1.46 11.42 -11.02
N GLN A 340 1.80 10.23 -11.50
CA GLN A 340 1.61 9.86 -12.90
C GLN A 340 0.13 9.91 -13.31
N MET A 341 -0.77 9.41 -12.46
CA MET A 341 -2.20 9.47 -12.71
C MET A 341 -2.70 10.93 -12.71
N TRP A 342 -2.22 11.75 -11.79
CA TRP A 342 -2.50 13.18 -11.77
C TRP A 342 -2.08 13.89 -13.08
N GLU A 343 -0.88 13.65 -13.56
CA GLU A 343 -0.42 14.18 -14.85
C GLU A 343 -1.26 13.64 -16.01
N THR A 344 -1.61 12.35 -15.98
CA THR A 344 -2.41 11.70 -17.02
C THR A 344 -3.80 12.32 -17.13
N VAL A 345 -4.51 12.51 -16.02
CA VAL A 345 -5.88 13.06 -16.04
C VAL A 345 -5.91 14.53 -16.46
N ASN A 346 -4.91 15.31 -16.04
CA ASN A 346 -4.78 16.70 -16.50
C ASN A 346 -4.54 16.78 -18.02
N LYS A 347 -3.65 15.93 -18.56
CA LYS A 347 -3.40 15.85 -19.99
C LYS A 347 -4.63 15.43 -20.78
N VAL A 348 -5.34 14.39 -20.34
CA VAL A 348 -6.57 13.91 -21.00
C VAL A 348 -7.64 15.02 -21.02
N ARG A 349 -7.74 15.79 -19.93
CA ARG A 349 -8.62 16.96 -19.87
C ARG A 349 -8.19 18.07 -20.84
N GLU A 350 -6.90 18.39 -20.93
CA GLU A 350 -6.38 19.36 -21.91
C GLU A 350 -6.71 18.96 -23.36
N GLU A 351 -6.74 17.65 -23.63
CA GLU A 351 -7.13 17.08 -24.92
C GLU A 351 -8.64 17.11 -25.19
N GLY A 352 -9.47 17.62 -24.24
CA GLY A 352 -10.87 17.95 -24.46
C GLY A 352 -11.87 17.07 -23.72
N VAL A 353 -11.44 16.07 -22.97
CA VAL A 353 -12.32 15.26 -22.12
C VAL A 353 -12.85 16.09 -20.95
N ASP A 354 -14.14 16.02 -20.65
CA ASP A 354 -14.71 16.62 -19.44
C ASP A 354 -14.33 15.78 -18.22
N PHE A 355 -13.12 16.02 -17.69
CA PHE A 355 -12.57 15.28 -16.56
C PHE A 355 -12.66 16.12 -15.29
N ARG A 356 -13.29 15.59 -14.23
CA ARG A 356 -13.63 16.32 -13.01
C ARG A 356 -12.65 16.10 -11.87
N ALA A 357 -12.30 14.86 -11.56
CA ALA A 357 -11.54 14.57 -10.36
C ALA A 357 -10.74 13.27 -10.42
N ILE A 358 -9.72 13.20 -9.55
CA ILE A 358 -9.02 11.97 -9.19
C ILE A 358 -9.12 11.76 -7.68
N THR A 359 -9.48 10.54 -7.27
CA THR A 359 -9.66 10.18 -5.86
C THR A 359 -8.46 9.47 -5.31
N ALA A 360 -7.89 10.00 -4.22
CA ALA A 360 -6.91 9.29 -3.41
C ALA A 360 -7.62 8.14 -2.67
N TRP A 361 -7.35 6.94 -3.09
CA TRP A 361 -7.86 5.69 -2.52
C TRP A 361 -6.71 4.90 -1.92
N ALA A 362 -6.82 4.27 -0.77
CA ALA A 362 -7.79 4.65 0.27
C ALA A 362 -7.07 5.53 1.28
N ILE A 363 -7.74 6.53 1.82
CA ILE A 363 -7.11 7.50 2.75
C ILE A 363 -6.46 6.78 3.95
N PHE A 364 -7.12 5.78 4.53
CA PHE A 364 -6.62 5.02 5.70
C PHE A 364 -6.12 3.62 5.35
N GLY A 365 -5.83 3.37 4.07
CA GLY A 365 -5.40 2.07 3.58
C GLY A 365 -6.54 1.05 3.51
N LEU A 366 -6.18 -0.19 3.22
CA LEU A 366 -7.10 -1.31 3.03
C LEU A 366 -6.46 -2.62 3.50
N THR A 367 -7.28 -3.65 3.80
CA THR A 367 -6.80 -4.91 4.35
C THR A 367 -7.41 -6.10 3.60
N GLY A 368 -6.61 -7.13 3.29
CA GLY A 368 -7.11 -8.41 2.79
C GLY A 368 -7.47 -8.45 1.30
N TRP A 369 -7.22 -7.38 0.53
CA TRP A 369 -7.45 -7.37 -0.91
C TRP A 369 -6.50 -8.30 -1.69
N ASN A 370 -5.35 -8.63 -1.12
CA ASN A 370 -4.48 -9.69 -1.66
C ASN A 370 -5.17 -11.08 -1.71
N ARG A 371 -6.29 -11.26 -0.99
CA ARG A 371 -7.15 -12.44 -0.97
C ARG A 371 -8.60 -12.13 -1.40
N LEU A 372 -8.83 -11.01 -2.07
CA LEU A 372 -10.15 -10.54 -2.50
C LEU A 372 -11.18 -10.48 -1.36
N CYS A 373 -10.74 -10.14 -0.14
CA CYS A 373 -11.58 -10.09 1.06
C CYS A 373 -12.42 -11.37 1.28
N THR A 374 -11.88 -12.55 0.97
CA THR A 374 -12.58 -13.85 1.14
C THR A 374 -12.35 -14.49 2.51
N GLU A 375 -11.38 -13.98 3.27
CA GLU A 375 -11.01 -14.45 4.60
C GLU A 375 -10.75 -13.27 5.53
N PRO A 376 -10.96 -13.41 6.85
CA PRO A 376 -10.62 -12.38 7.82
C PRO A 376 -9.12 -12.04 7.83
N GLY A 377 -8.79 -10.76 8.01
CA GLY A 377 -7.41 -10.29 8.02
C GLY A 377 -6.79 -10.20 6.62
N GLY A 378 -5.51 -10.51 6.51
CA GLY A 378 -4.73 -10.40 5.28
C GLY A 378 -3.68 -9.28 5.34
N VAL A 379 -3.09 -8.94 4.19
CA VAL A 379 -2.09 -7.90 4.11
C VAL A 379 -2.74 -6.53 4.27
N TYR A 380 -2.18 -5.70 5.14
CA TYR A 380 -2.55 -4.29 5.23
C TYR A 380 -1.73 -3.47 4.21
N GLU A 381 -2.42 -2.69 3.41
CA GLU A 381 -1.86 -1.79 2.40
C GLU A 381 -2.00 -0.35 2.89
N PRO A 382 -0.90 0.32 3.25
CA PRO A 382 -0.97 1.69 3.74
C PRO A 382 -1.49 2.67 2.67
N GLY A 383 -2.39 3.56 3.10
CA GLY A 383 -2.91 4.63 2.27
C GLY A 383 -2.18 5.97 2.46
N VAL A 384 -2.94 7.06 2.41
CA VAL A 384 -2.45 8.42 2.69
C VAL A 384 -2.02 8.56 4.15
N PHE A 385 -2.74 7.90 5.03
CA PHE A 385 -2.35 7.68 6.42
C PHE A 385 -2.15 6.20 6.67
N ASN A 386 -1.07 5.85 7.36
CA ASN A 386 -0.83 4.51 7.87
C ASN A 386 -1.52 4.37 9.23
N VAL A 387 -2.43 3.41 9.37
CA VAL A 387 -3.20 3.16 10.61
C VAL A 387 -2.82 1.86 11.32
N SER A 388 -1.75 1.20 10.91
CA SER A 388 -1.32 -0.09 11.49
C SER A 388 -1.06 -0.04 13.00
N SER A 389 -0.77 1.14 13.54
CA SER A 389 -0.56 1.37 14.98
C SER A 389 -1.86 1.65 15.76
N GLY A 390 -2.99 1.78 15.08
CA GLY A 390 -4.23 2.31 15.66
C GLY A 390 -4.29 3.85 15.67
N CYS A 391 -3.15 4.54 15.58
CA CYS A 391 -3.06 6.00 15.42
C CYS A 391 -2.65 6.33 13.98
N PRO A 392 -3.43 7.14 13.24
CA PRO A 392 -3.09 7.50 11.88
C PRO A 392 -1.78 8.30 11.81
N ARG A 393 -0.84 7.80 11.01
CA ARG A 393 0.44 8.45 10.74
C ARG A 393 0.46 8.90 9.26
N PRO A 394 0.73 10.19 8.95
CA PRO A 394 0.79 10.65 7.57
C PRO A 394 1.93 9.95 6.82
N THR A 395 1.65 9.52 5.59
CA THR A 395 2.66 9.00 4.68
C THR A 395 3.14 10.10 3.71
N ALA A 396 4.16 9.82 2.89
CA ALA A 396 4.60 10.76 1.87
C ALA A 396 3.48 11.18 0.90
N LEU A 397 2.47 10.34 0.72
CA LEU A 397 1.27 10.68 -0.05
C LEU A 397 0.50 11.85 0.56
N ALA A 398 0.48 12.00 1.89
CA ALA A 398 -0.24 13.10 2.54
C ALA A 398 0.32 14.47 2.10
N ARG A 399 1.66 14.62 2.10
CA ARG A 399 2.31 15.85 1.61
C ARG A 399 2.10 16.04 0.11
N LEU A 400 2.25 14.99 -0.69
CA LEU A 400 1.99 15.04 -2.13
C LEU A 400 0.57 15.54 -2.41
N LEU A 401 -0.45 14.99 -1.75
CA LEU A 401 -1.84 15.42 -1.93
C LEU A 401 -2.05 16.84 -1.46
N GLN A 402 -1.50 17.22 -0.32
CA GLN A 402 -1.62 18.58 0.22
C GLN A 402 -1.07 19.63 -0.76
N ASP A 403 0.11 19.39 -1.32
CA ASP A 403 0.71 20.30 -2.29
C ASP A 403 -0.07 20.32 -3.62
N LEU A 404 -0.53 19.16 -4.10
CA LEU A 404 -1.35 19.10 -5.31
C LEU A 404 -2.72 19.78 -5.12
N THR A 405 -3.36 19.66 -3.98
CA THR A 405 -4.63 20.35 -3.71
C THR A 405 -4.47 21.87 -3.61
N GLN A 406 -3.39 22.34 -3.01
CA GLN A 406 -3.15 23.76 -2.77
C GLN A 406 -2.45 24.48 -3.93
N HIS A 407 -1.46 23.82 -4.54
CA HIS A 407 -0.54 24.44 -5.52
C HIS A 407 -0.61 23.82 -6.90
N GLN A 408 -1.35 22.71 -7.09
CA GLN A 408 -1.43 21.93 -8.35
C GLN A 408 -0.09 21.36 -8.83
N VAL A 409 0.95 21.44 -8.02
CA VAL A 409 2.32 20.99 -8.33
C VAL A 409 2.93 20.40 -7.08
N TYR A 410 3.63 19.28 -7.25
CA TYR A 410 4.47 18.67 -6.24
C TYR A 410 5.79 18.22 -6.87
N TYR A 411 6.88 18.40 -6.16
CA TYR A 411 8.20 17.97 -6.59
C TYR A 411 8.91 17.18 -5.50
N HIS A 412 9.36 15.99 -5.84
CA HIS A 412 10.31 15.22 -5.06
C HIS A 412 11.23 14.43 -6.02
N PRO A 413 12.56 14.31 -5.75
CA PRO A 413 13.49 13.63 -6.66
C PRO A 413 13.12 12.18 -7.01
N VAL A 414 12.45 11.45 -6.12
CA VAL A 414 12.01 10.07 -6.39
C VAL A 414 10.99 9.98 -7.52
N LEU A 415 10.26 11.07 -7.83
CA LEU A 415 9.28 11.11 -8.93
C LEU A 415 9.93 11.18 -10.31
N GLU A 416 11.20 11.52 -10.39
CA GLU A 416 11.94 11.59 -11.68
C GLU A 416 12.31 10.19 -12.19
N ALA A 417 12.31 9.19 -11.30
CA ALA A 417 12.61 7.82 -11.65
C ALA A 417 11.34 7.04 -12.03
N GLU A 418 11.48 6.06 -12.90
CA GLU A 418 10.39 5.20 -13.35
C GLU A 418 9.87 4.31 -12.20
N GLY A 419 8.54 4.23 -12.06
CA GLY A 419 7.89 3.23 -11.24
C GLY A 419 8.13 1.82 -11.79
N TRP A 420 8.00 0.79 -10.95
CA TRP A 420 8.31 -0.58 -11.35
C TRP A 420 7.52 -1.03 -12.60
N TRP A 421 6.28 -0.55 -12.77
CA TRP A 421 5.40 -0.88 -13.92
C TRP A 421 5.86 -0.27 -15.25
N GLN A 422 6.82 0.63 -15.23
CA GLN A 422 7.37 1.28 -16.44
C GLN A 422 8.72 0.69 -16.85
N ARG A 423 9.37 -0.09 -15.97
CA ARG A 423 10.72 -0.65 -16.21
C ARG A 423 10.67 -1.84 -17.13
N ASP A 424 11.75 -2.08 -17.88
CA ASP A 424 11.87 -3.28 -18.72
C ASP A 424 11.84 -4.57 -17.89
N THR A 425 12.30 -4.52 -16.64
CA THR A 425 12.28 -5.63 -15.68
C THR A 425 10.88 -6.02 -15.20
N ARG A 426 9.84 -5.24 -15.48
CA ARG A 426 8.44 -5.54 -15.13
C ARG A 426 7.91 -6.75 -15.89
N THR A 427 8.42 -7.00 -17.12
CA THR A 427 7.98 -8.10 -17.94
C THR A 427 8.55 -9.39 -17.39
N GLN A 428 7.70 -10.13 -16.68
CA GLN A 428 8.08 -11.40 -16.04
C GLN A 428 7.87 -12.58 -16.96
N TYR A 429 7.03 -12.44 -18.00
CA TYR A 429 6.57 -13.52 -18.85
C TYR A 429 6.75 -13.17 -20.33
N GLY A 430 7.28 -14.12 -21.09
CA GLY A 430 7.47 -14.00 -22.52
C GLY A 430 8.96 -13.98 -22.95
N ALA A 431 9.30 -14.84 -23.90
CA ALA A 431 10.67 -15.02 -24.43
C ALA A 431 11.12 -13.88 -25.37
N HIS A 432 10.33 -12.87 -25.59
CA HIS A 432 10.70 -11.76 -26.44
C HIS A 432 11.56 -10.77 -25.67
N LYS A 433 12.84 -10.70 -26.01
CA LYS A 433 13.64 -9.51 -25.76
C LYS A 433 12.94 -8.36 -26.45
N VAL A 434 12.09 -7.65 -25.73
CA VAL A 434 11.65 -6.34 -26.20
C VAL A 434 12.90 -5.50 -26.21
N VAL A 435 13.44 -5.31 -27.41
CA VAL A 435 14.43 -4.26 -27.63
C VAL A 435 13.67 -2.98 -27.40
N SER A 436 13.76 -2.46 -26.18
CA SER A 436 13.15 -1.21 -25.80
C SER A 436 13.62 -0.14 -26.81
N MET A 437 12.74 0.23 -27.74
CA MET A 437 12.94 1.42 -28.57
C MET A 437 12.66 2.70 -27.77
N ARG A 438 12.37 2.59 -26.48
CA ARG A 438 12.27 3.76 -25.61
C ARG A 438 13.64 4.44 -25.61
N ARG A 439 13.72 5.59 -26.25
CA ARG A 439 14.86 6.50 -26.05
C ARG A 439 15.01 6.66 -24.54
N LYS A 440 16.10 6.08 -23.97
CA LYS A 440 16.47 6.36 -22.59
C LYS A 440 16.44 7.87 -22.43
N ARG A 441 15.43 8.40 -21.75
CA ARG A 441 15.46 9.79 -21.32
C ARG A 441 16.77 9.93 -20.56
N LYS A 442 17.66 10.82 -20.99
CA LYS A 442 18.82 11.17 -20.16
C LYS A 442 18.24 11.55 -18.80
N PRO A 443 18.66 10.92 -17.71
CA PRO A 443 18.20 11.35 -16.39
C PRO A 443 18.52 12.85 -16.30
N LYS A 444 17.53 13.69 -16.03
CA LYS A 444 17.76 15.00 -15.45
C LYS A 444 18.70 14.77 -14.27
N ALA A 445 19.59 15.71 -13.98
CA ALA A 445 20.48 15.62 -12.83
C ALA A 445 19.62 15.46 -11.57
N CYS A 446 19.27 14.20 -11.24
CA CYS A 446 18.38 13.88 -10.14
C CYS A 446 19.16 14.02 -8.84
N ARG A 447 18.64 14.75 -7.89
CA ARG A 447 19.22 14.90 -6.54
C ARG A 447 19.33 13.51 -5.87
N PRO A 448 20.55 13.04 -5.51
CA PRO A 448 20.72 11.68 -4.98
C PRO A 448 20.35 11.59 -3.50
N LEU A 449 20.10 10.38 -3.04
CA LEU A 449 20.21 9.98 -1.63
C LEU A 449 21.69 9.61 -1.37
N LEU A 450 22.36 10.28 -0.42
CA LEU A 450 23.69 9.88 -0.01
C LEU A 450 23.63 8.83 1.10
N ILE A 451 24.37 7.75 0.95
CA ILE A 451 24.41 6.65 1.91
C ILE A 451 25.85 6.50 2.40
N LEU A 452 26.08 6.79 3.67
CA LEU A 452 27.39 6.64 4.30
C LEU A 452 27.54 5.25 4.91
N GLY A 453 28.73 4.66 4.82
CA GLY A 453 28.98 3.32 5.33
C GLY A 453 28.93 2.21 4.25
N LYS A 454 29.37 2.52 3.02
CA LYS A 454 29.42 1.66 1.83
C LYS A 454 29.89 0.22 2.08
N THR A 455 30.85 0.03 3.00
CA THR A 455 31.46 -1.28 3.26
C THR A 455 30.75 -2.09 4.35
N GLY A 456 29.88 -1.44 5.13
CA GLY A 456 29.14 -2.08 6.22
C GLY A 456 27.90 -2.83 5.75
N THR A 457 27.32 -3.66 6.62
CA THR A 457 26.09 -4.45 6.37
C THR A 457 24.92 -3.58 5.94
N LEU A 458 24.59 -2.54 6.71
CA LEU A 458 23.47 -1.64 6.40
C LEU A 458 23.72 -0.82 5.14
N GLY A 459 24.93 -0.29 4.94
CA GLY A 459 25.26 0.48 3.73
C GLY A 459 25.11 -0.33 2.46
N LYS A 460 25.58 -1.59 2.44
CA LYS A 460 25.41 -2.51 1.31
C LYS A 460 23.93 -2.83 1.06
N ALA A 461 23.18 -3.09 2.13
CA ALA A 461 21.75 -3.39 2.04
C ALA A 461 20.96 -2.19 1.51
N LEU A 462 21.23 -0.99 2.01
CA LEU A 462 20.66 0.27 1.54
C LEU A 462 20.91 0.48 0.04
N GLY A 463 22.16 0.31 -0.41
CA GLY A 463 22.49 0.43 -1.83
C GLY A 463 21.71 -0.54 -2.69
N LYS A 464 21.68 -1.83 -2.32
CA LYS A 464 20.95 -2.86 -3.07
C LYS A 464 19.44 -2.58 -3.12
N ILE A 465 18.84 -2.26 -1.99
CA ILE A 465 17.40 -1.97 -1.94
C ILE A 465 17.06 -0.66 -2.67
N CYS A 466 17.93 0.36 -2.63
CA CYS A 466 17.74 1.55 -3.45
C CYS A 466 17.80 1.25 -4.95
N GLU A 467 18.67 0.31 -5.40
CA GLU A 467 18.67 -0.18 -6.78
C GLU A 467 17.35 -0.86 -7.14
N GLU A 468 16.88 -1.78 -6.28
CA GLU A 468 15.61 -2.49 -6.45
C GLU A 468 14.41 -1.53 -6.50
N ARG A 469 14.39 -0.50 -5.64
CA ARG A 469 13.37 0.55 -5.54
C ARG A 469 13.55 1.68 -6.57
N ASN A 470 14.60 1.63 -7.40
CA ASN A 470 14.94 2.68 -8.37
C ASN A 470 15.05 4.08 -7.72
N ILE A 471 15.67 4.14 -6.55
CA ILE A 471 15.99 5.39 -5.85
C ILE A 471 17.43 5.78 -6.26
N HIS A 472 17.58 6.95 -6.88
CA HIS A 472 18.90 7.47 -7.21
C HIS A 472 19.71 7.73 -5.94
N HIS A 473 20.86 7.05 -5.80
CA HIS A 473 21.68 7.10 -4.59
C HIS A 473 23.19 7.04 -4.90
N LEU A 474 23.98 7.46 -3.93
CA LEU A 474 25.44 7.33 -3.95
C LEU A 474 25.92 6.70 -2.65
N LEU A 475 26.67 5.62 -2.76
CA LEU A 475 27.30 4.92 -1.63
C LEU A 475 28.70 5.51 -1.37
N LEU A 476 28.91 6.04 -0.17
CA LEU A 476 30.15 6.70 0.23
C LEU A 476 30.84 5.92 1.36
N CYS A 477 32.15 5.75 1.24
CA CYS A 477 33.01 5.23 2.31
C CYS A 477 33.78 6.39 3.01
N ARG A 478 34.54 6.05 4.05
CA ARG A 478 35.33 7.04 4.80
C ARG A 478 36.36 7.79 3.94
N GLN A 479 36.86 7.16 2.88
CA GLN A 479 37.80 7.80 1.94
C GLN A 479 37.11 8.87 1.09
N ASP A 480 35.85 8.63 0.72
CA ASP A 480 35.03 9.56 -0.06
C ASP A 480 34.60 10.74 0.83
N LEU A 481 34.13 10.45 2.06
CA LEU A 481 33.70 11.43 3.04
C LEU A 481 33.99 10.96 4.47
N ASP A 482 34.92 11.64 5.15
CA ASP A 482 35.09 11.52 6.60
C ASP A 482 34.04 12.40 7.30
N ILE A 483 33.14 11.76 8.08
CA ILE A 483 32.02 12.41 8.77
C ILE A 483 32.47 13.38 9.90
N THR A 484 33.76 13.51 10.14
CA THR A 484 34.34 14.48 11.05
C THR A 484 34.90 15.72 10.35
N ASN A 485 34.91 15.77 9.02
CA ASN A 485 35.38 16.88 8.20
C ASN A 485 34.21 17.73 7.68
N ARG A 486 33.93 18.85 8.36
CA ARG A 486 32.85 19.78 8.00
C ARG A 486 32.98 20.33 6.58
N GLU A 487 34.16 20.85 6.23
CA GLU A 487 34.40 21.53 4.95
C GLU A 487 34.08 20.58 3.77
N LYS A 488 34.58 19.34 3.85
CA LYS A 488 34.31 18.34 2.83
C LYS A 488 32.84 17.90 2.76
N MET A 489 32.11 17.91 3.90
CA MET A 489 30.67 17.67 3.90
C MET A 489 29.93 18.77 3.15
N GLU A 490 30.23 20.02 3.44
CA GLU A 490 29.58 21.19 2.83
C GLU A 490 29.89 21.27 1.33
N GLU A 491 31.14 21.01 0.93
CA GLU A 491 31.53 20.92 -0.49
C GLU A 491 30.70 19.86 -1.22
N LEU A 492 30.62 18.64 -0.67
CA LEU A 492 29.91 17.52 -1.28
C LEU A 492 28.40 17.77 -1.35
N ILE A 493 27.80 18.33 -0.32
CA ILE A 493 26.37 18.69 -0.31
C ILE A 493 26.08 19.77 -1.35
N ASN A 494 26.92 20.78 -1.48
CA ASN A 494 26.76 21.84 -2.47
C ASN A 494 26.94 21.31 -3.90
N GLU A 495 27.88 20.39 -4.13
CA GLU A 495 28.12 19.79 -5.45
C GLU A 495 26.98 18.87 -5.89
N LEU A 496 26.55 17.94 -5.01
CA LEU A 496 25.60 16.91 -5.34
C LEU A 496 24.15 17.30 -5.08
N ASN A 497 23.90 18.32 -4.28
CA ASN A 497 22.57 18.78 -3.86
C ASN A 497 21.65 17.61 -3.47
N PRO A 498 22.03 16.74 -2.51
CA PRO A 498 21.24 15.56 -2.15
C PRO A 498 19.91 15.96 -1.53
N TRP A 499 18.88 15.12 -1.71
CA TRP A 499 17.61 15.32 -1.01
C TRP A 499 17.61 14.73 0.42
N GLY A 500 18.51 13.78 0.68
CA GLY A 500 18.64 13.14 1.99
C GLY A 500 20.01 12.49 2.16
N ILE A 501 20.38 12.30 3.41
CA ILE A 501 21.61 11.59 3.84
C ILE A 501 21.23 10.51 4.84
N VAL A 502 21.63 9.26 4.58
CA VAL A 502 21.51 8.13 5.50
C VAL A 502 22.87 7.79 6.07
N ASN A 503 23.04 7.97 7.36
CA ASN A 503 24.27 7.61 8.07
C ASN A 503 24.19 6.17 8.59
N ALA A 504 24.73 5.22 7.82
CA ALA A 504 24.96 3.84 8.21
C ALA A 504 26.44 3.56 8.57
N ALA A 505 27.25 4.61 8.67
CA ALA A 505 28.62 4.51 9.15
C ALA A 505 28.67 4.56 10.68
N GLY A 506 29.60 3.81 11.27
CA GLY A 506 29.79 3.81 12.72
C GLY A 506 30.79 2.74 13.18
N PHE A 507 31.21 2.86 14.42
CA PHE A 507 31.99 1.85 15.13
C PHE A 507 31.05 0.81 15.74
N VAL A 508 31.07 -0.43 15.26
CA VAL A 508 30.07 -1.47 15.61
C VAL A 508 30.59 -2.55 16.56
N ASN A 509 31.88 -2.58 16.84
CA ASN A 509 32.47 -3.57 17.74
C ASN A 509 32.26 -3.18 19.20
N VAL A 510 31.18 -3.69 19.82
CA VAL A 510 30.77 -3.33 21.18
C VAL A 510 31.87 -3.63 22.22
N ASP A 511 32.52 -4.80 22.12
CA ASP A 511 33.62 -5.18 23.02
C ASP A 511 34.91 -4.42 22.72
N GLY A 512 35.11 -4.01 21.48
CA GLY A 512 36.22 -3.17 21.04
C GLY A 512 36.12 -1.73 21.52
N ALA A 513 34.91 -1.22 21.68
CA ALA A 513 34.63 0.13 22.17
C ALA A 513 35.24 0.38 23.55
N GLU A 514 35.21 -0.63 24.43
CA GLU A 514 35.81 -0.53 25.78
C GLU A 514 37.34 -0.31 25.76
N ARG A 515 37.98 -0.61 24.63
CA ARG A 515 39.43 -0.45 24.46
C ARG A 515 39.81 0.80 23.67
N ASP A 516 38.95 1.19 22.73
CA ASP A 516 39.17 2.34 21.84
C ASP A 516 37.99 3.33 21.93
N ALA A 517 37.89 3.94 23.11
CA ALA A 517 36.84 4.89 23.45
C ALA A 517 36.82 6.11 22.51
N ALA A 518 38.01 6.64 22.19
CA ALA A 518 38.11 7.84 21.36
C ALA A 518 37.56 7.60 19.95
N THR A 519 38.00 6.53 19.24
CA THR A 519 37.52 6.21 17.91
C THR A 519 36.01 5.93 17.93
N CYS A 520 35.49 5.21 18.95
CA CYS A 520 34.09 4.96 19.13
C CYS A 520 33.29 6.26 19.26
N MET A 521 33.70 7.19 20.14
CA MET A 521 33.01 8.45 20.32
C MET A 521 33.05 9.35 19.08
N TYR A 522 34.18 9.40 18.37
CA TYR A 522 34.26 10.18 17.13
C TYR A 522 33.33 9.63 16.05
N ALA A 523 33.35 8.31 15.82
CA ALA A 523 32.59 7.67 14.76
C ALA A 523 31.08 7.61 15.07
N ASN A 524 30.69 7.36 16.33
CA ASN A 524 29.29 7.12 16.70
C ASN A 524 28.57 8.35 17.24
N CYS A 525 29.28 9.36 17.74
CA CYS A 525 28.68 10.50 18.43
C CYS A 525 28.99 11.83 17.73
N TYR A 526 30.24 12.25 17.71
CA TYR A 526 30.59 13.60 17.22
C TYR A 526 30.42 13.73 15.70
N GLY A 527 30.84 12.73 14.93
CA GLY A 527 30.67 12.72 13.46
C GLY A 527 29.21 12.80 13.03
N PRO A 528 28.32 11.93 13.53
CA PRO A 528 26.88 11.99 13.23
C PRO A 528 26.21 13.29 13.69
N ALA A 529 26.61 13.86 14.84
CA ALA A 529 26.10 15.15 15.33
C ALA A 529 26.51 16.31 14.41
N LEU A 530 27.75 16.32 13.94
CA LEU A 530 28.24 17.31 12.96
C LEU A 530 27.50 17.18 11.63
N LEU A 531 27.31 15.95 11.15
CA LEU A 531 26.57 15.69 9.92
C LEU A 531 25.11 16.15 10.02
N ALA A 532 24.46 15.92 11.16
CA ALA A 532 23.09 16.41 11.43
C ALA A 532 23.01 17.94 11.39
N GLU A 533 24.01 18.63 11.96
CA GLU A 533 24.10 20.10 11.93
C GLU A 533 24.24 20.65 10.51
N VAL A 534 25.11 20.04 9.69
CA VAL A 534 25.30 20.43 8.28
C VAL A 534 24.02 20.15 7.47
N CYS A 535 23.39 19.00 7.68
CA CYS A 535 22.11 18.68 7.02
C CYS A 535 21.01 19.71 7.34
N GLN A 536 20.90 20.15 8.60
CA GLN A 536 19.94 21.18 8.99
C GLN A 536 20.22 22.53 8.29
N GLN A 537 21.47 22.91 8.16
CA GLN A 537 21.86 24.19 7.52
C GLN A 537 21.56 24.20 6.01
N HIS A 538 21.60 23.03 5.36
CA HIS A 538 21.36 22.87 3.91
C HIS A 538 19.98 22.35 3.57
N ASP A 539 19.06 22.24 4.52
CA ASP A 539 17.71 21.68 4.35
C ASP A 539 17.71 20.27 3.70
N VAL A 540 18.64 19.42 4.13
CA VAL A 540 18.79 18.04 3.68
C VAL A 540 18.20 17.11 4.74
N ARG A 541 17.32 16.16 4.32
CA ARG A 541 16.79 15.15 5.23
C ARG A 541 17.91 14.26 5.78
N PHE A 542 17.84 13.94 7.08
CA PHE A 542 18.88 13.17 7.74
C PHE A 542 18.31 11.99 8.52
N LEU A 543 18.88 10.81 8.27
CA LEU A 543 18.59 9.57 9.01
C LEU A 543 19.87 9.00 9.60
N SER A 544 19.84 8.60 10.87
CA SER A 544 20.94 7.89 11.54
C SER A 544 20.42 6.69 12.33
N TYR A 545 21.26 5.63 12.44
CA TYR A 545 20.90 4.44 13.20
C TYR A 545 21.43 4.47 14.62
N SER A 546 20.62 4.03 15.57
CA SER A 546 20.95 3.80 16.97
C SER A 546 20.72 2.33 17.35
N THR A 547 20.69 2.01 18.63
CA THR A 547 20.74 0.65 19.16
C THR A 547 19.87 0.49 20.41
N ASP A 548 19.43 -0.75 20.67
CA ASP A 548 18.83 -1.19 21.93
C ASP A 548 19.79 -1.10 23.13
N LEU A 549 21.12 -1.09 22.91
CA LEU A 549 22.14 -0.99 23.96
C LEU A 549 22.22 0.39 24.61
N VAL A 550 21.34 1.33 24.23
CA VAL A 550 21.14 2.60 24.96
C VAL A 550 20.40 2.38 26.28
N PHE A 551 19.76 1.21 26.47
CA PHE A 551 18.99 0.87 27.66
C PHE A 551 19.79 0.04 28.68
N GLY A 552 19.39 0.13 29.96
CA GLY A 552 20.08 -0.52 31.08
C GLY A 552 19.62 -1.94 31.41
N GLY A 553 18.50 -2.39 30.83
CA GLY A 553 17.96 -3.73 31.08
C GLY A 553 17.21 -3.89 32.39
N GLU A 554 16.68 -2.81 32.96
CA GLU A 554 15.96 -2.81 34.25
C GLU A 554 14.46 -3.15 34.13
N LYS A 555 13.92 -3.16 32.88
CA LYS A 555 12.53 -3.51 32.60
C LYS A 555 12.40 -5.01 32.31
N GLU A 556 11.19 -5.53 32.54
CA GLU A 556 10.75 -6.87 32.14
C GLU A 556 9.73 -6.84 30.99
N SER A 557 9.54 -5.64 30.40
CA SER A 557 8.71 -5.40 29.20
C SER A 557 9.51 -4.64 28.15
N PRO A 558 9.15 -4.73 26.86
CA PRO A 558 9.87 -4.03 25.81
C PRO A 558 10.02 -2.52 26.08
N TYR A 559 11.19 -1.97 25.73
CA TYR A 559 11.44 -0.54 25.80
C TYR A 559 10.75 0.16 24.63
N VAL A 560 10.14 1.30 24.93
CA VAL A 560 9.52 2.20 23.94
C VAL A 560 10.32 3.49 23.78
N GLU A 561 10.01 4.29 22.77
CA GLU A 561 10.76 5.48 22.42
C GLU A 561 10.87 6.50 23.56
N SER A 562 9.83 6.63 24.36
CA SER A 562 9.74 7.55 25.51
C SER A 562 10.51 7.08 26.74
N ASP A 563 11.00 5.83 26.78
CA ASP A 563 11.77 5.32 27.92
C ASP A 563 13.15 6.00 28.04
N GLY A 564 13.56 6.24 29.29
CA GLY A 564 14.85 6.86 29.59
C GLY A 564 16.03 5.95 29.25
N VAL A 565 17.07 6.51 28.61
CA VAL A 565 18.29 5.78 28.26
C VAL A 565 19.27 5.68 29.46
N LYS A 566 19.89 4.49 29.63
CA LYS A 566 20.86 4.20 30.71
C LYS A 566 21.85 3.13 30.23
N PRO A 567 22.75 3.46 29.30
CA PRO A 567 23.65 2.49 28.68
C PRO A 567 24.64 1.88 29.67
N LEU A 568 24.92 0.57 29.54
CA LEU A 568 25.82 -0.19 30.40
C LEU A 568 27.26 -0.29 29.89
N ASN A 569 27.49 0.07 28.61
CA ASN A 569 28.78 -0.04 27.93
C ASN A 569 29.07 1.20 27.11
N LEU A 570 30.33 1.37 26.70
CA LEU A 570 30.75 2.55 25.98
C LEU A 570 30.12 2.72 24.62
N TYR A 571 29.86 1.64 23.89
CA TYR A 571 29.16 1.67 22.62
C TYR A 571 27.75 2.25 22.80
N GLY A 572 26.97 1.70 23.73
CA GLY A 572 25.63 2.22 24.05
C GLY A 572 25.66 3.69 24.50
N HIS A 573 26.67 4.05 25.32
CA HIS A 573 26.86 5.44 25.75
C HIS A 573 27.13 6.38 24.56
N SER A 574 27.99 5.97 23.61
CA SER A 574 28.28 6.76 22.42
C SER A 574 27.04 7.00 21.55
N LYS A 575 26.17 5.98 21.43
CA LYS A 575 24.91 6.07 20.69
C LYS A 575 23.88 6.94 21.40
N ALA A 576 23.69 6.74 22.72
CA ALA A 576 22.76 7.57 23.50
C ALA A 576 23.16 9.07 23.49
N MET A 577 24.45 9.35 23.54
CA MET A 577 24.94 10.72 23.43
C MET A 577 24.76 11.30 22.04
N ALA A 578 24.94 10.44 20.98
CA ALA A 578 24.68 10.82 19.59
C ALA A 578 23.20 11.22 19.38
N GLU A 579 22.25 10.41 19.87
CA GLU A 579 20.82 10.73 19.78
C GLU A 579 20.52 12.14 20.31
N LYS A 580 21.04 12.44 21.51
CA LYS A 580 20.85 13.73 22.13
C LYS A 580 21.47 14.87 21.30
N LEU A 581 22.71 14.73 20.85
CA LEU A 581 23.42 15.79 20.11
C LEU A 581 22.82 15.98 18.71
N ILE A 582 22.42 14.87 18.01
CA ILE A 582 21.77 14.94 16.70
C ILE A 582 20.48 15.75 16.80
N LEU A 583 19.58 15.43 17.75
CA LEU A 583 18.31 16.14 17.91
C LEU A 583 18.47 17.57 18.38
N GLN A 584 19.53 17.90 19.16
CA GLN A 584 19.86 19.28 19.51
C GLN A 584 20.33 20.10 18.30
N LYS A 585 20.99 19.48 17.31
CA LYS A 585 21.53 20.14 16.13
C LYS A 585 20.54 20.13 14.94
N ASN A 586 19.68 19.14 14.89
CA ASN A 586 18.68 18.96 13.84
C ASN A 586 17.46 18.27 14.44
N GLU A 587 16.46 19.06 14.82
CA GLU A 587 15.20 18.55 15.38
C GLU A 587 14.39 17.70 14.39
N ARG A 588 14.63 17.90 13.07
CA ARG A 588 14.00 17.16 11.99
C ARG A 588 14.72 15.85 11.62
N ALA A 589 15.80 15.50 12.35
CA ALA A 589 16.52 14.27 12.11
C ALA A 589 15.67 13.03 12.49
N LEU A 590 15.75 11.99 11.69
CA LEU A 590 15.19 10.67 11.99
C LEU A 590 16.29 9.79 12.61
N ILE A 591 16.03 9.25 13.79
CA ILE A 591 16.90 8.29 14.46
C ILE A 591 16.18 6.96 14.60
N VAL A 592 16.72 5.91 13.96
CA VAL A 592 16.17 4.58 14.00
C VAL A 592 16.92 3.73 15.02
N ARG A 593 16.28 3.41 16.16
CA ARG A 593 16.79 2.40 17.09
C ARG A 593 16.40 1.02 16.59
N THR A 594 17.37 0.13 16.54
CA THR A 594 17.23 -1.27 16.13
C THR A 594 17.99 -2.20 17.07
N SER A 595 17.76 -3.50 16.99
CA SER A 595 18.43 -4.51 17.83
C SER A 595 18.95 -5.64 16.98
N SER A 596 20.04 -6.26 17.36
CA SER A 596 20.60 -7.55 16.86
C SER A 596 20.19 -7.94 15.45
N PHE A 597 20.60 -7.18 14.46
CA PHE A 597 20.15 -7.41 13.09
C PHE A 597 20.85 -8.60 12.41
N PHE A 598 20.12 -9.25 11.50
CA PHE A 598 20.57 -10.35 10.67
C PHE A 598 20.10 -10.15 9.22
N GLY A 599 20.82 -10.72 8.27
CA GLY A 599 20.43 -10.59 6.87
C GLY A 599 21.23 -11.51 5.95
N PRO A 600 20.76 -11.76 4.73
CA PRO A 600 21.34 -12.73 3.81
C PRO A 600 22.72 -12.32 3.26
N TRP A 601 23.08 -11.04 3.40
CA TRP A 601 24.32 -10.47 2.87
C TRP A 601 25.38 -10.23 3.95
N ASP A 602 25.15 -10.70 5.17
CA ASP A 602 26.04 -10.54 6.31
C ASP A 602 26.51 -11.91 6.81
N ALA A 603 27.78 -12.22 6.57
CA ALA A 603 28.41 -13.47 7.00
C ALA A 603 28.76 -13.49 8.50
N ALA A 604 28.73 -12.33 9.17
CA ALA A 604 29.17 -12.19 10.54
C ALA A 604 28.05 -12.09 11.58
N ASN A 605 26.76 -12.09 11.16
CA ASN A 605 25.66 -12.04 12.11
C ASN A 605 25.53 -13.36 12.90
N PHE A 606 24.86 -13.28 14.04
CA PHE A 606 24.73 -14.40 14.99
C PHE A 606 24.07 -15.62 14.35
N ILE A 607 23.01 -15.48 13.56
CA ILE A 607 22.30 -16.59 12.90
C ILE A 607 23.24 -17.28 11.92
N THR A 608 23.89 -16.54 11.02
CA THR A 608 24.80 -17.09 10.00
C THR A 608 25.97 -17.84 10.65
N THR A 609 26.59 -17.25 11.69
CA THR A 609 27.71 -17.91 12.41
C THR A 609 27.27 -19.14 13.20
N THR A 610 26.05 -19.11 13.78
CA THR A 610 25.46 -20.26 14.45
C THR A 610 25.22 -21.41 13.48
N LEU A 611 24.57 -21.17 12.35
CA LEU A 611 24.28 -22.17 11.33
C LEU A 611 25.56 -22.74 10.72
N ALA A 612 26.59 -21.92 10.49
CA ALA A 612 27.89 -22.38 10.02
C ALA A 612 28.57 -23.31 11.02
N ALA A 613 28.50 -23.02 12.32
CA ALA A 613 29.03 -23.89 13.36
C ALA A 613 28.26 -25.22 13.45
N LEU A 614 26.92 -25.19 13.40
CA LEU A 614 26.09 -26.40 13.45
C LEU A 614 26.34 -27.31 12.23
N ARG A 615 26.53 -26.75 11.03
CA ARG A 615 26.89 -27.48 9.82
C ARG A 615 28.20 -28.25 9.97
N GLU A 616 29.11 -27.74 10.79
CA GLU A 616 30.42 -28.38 11.09
C GLU A 616 30.38 -29.24 12.35
N ASP A 617 29.20 -29.60 12.85
CA ASP A 617 28.98 -30.34 14.11
C ASP A 617 29.68 -29.69 15.32
N ARG A 618 29.87 -28.37 15.30
CA ARG A 618 30.47 -27.62 16.40
C ARG A 618 29.41 -27.04 17.34
N PRO A 619 29.60 -27.26 18.68
CA PRO A 619 28.64 -26.71 19.65
C PRO A 619 28.72 -25.17 19.68
N VAL A 620 27.52 -24.54 19.80
CA VAL A 620 27.34 -23.10 19.92
C VAL A 620 26.86 -22.75 21.32
N LYS A 621 27.52 -21.79 21.97
CA LYS A 621 27.05 -21.20 23.22
C LYS A 621 26.11 -20.03 22.93
N ALA A 622 24.91 -20.05 23.50
CA ALA A 622 23.94 -18.99 23.36
C ALA A 622 23.35 -18.60 24.73
N ALA A 623 23.26 -17.30 25.00
CA ALA A 623 22.74 -16.80 26.26
C ALA A 623 21.22 -17.02 26.35
N ALA A 624 20.77 -17.69 27.41
CA ALA A 624 19.34 -17.96 27.65
C ALA A 624 18.68 -16.90 28.54
N ASP A 625 19.46 -16.04 29.17
CA ASP A 625 19.04 -15.00 30.10
C ASP A 625 19.20 -13.57 29.56
N VAL A 626 19.38 -13.40 28.24
CA VAL A 626 19.49 -12.10 27.57
C VAL A 626 18.46 -12.02 26.45
N TYR A 627 17.51 -11.10 26.59
CA TYR A 627 16.35 -10.93 25.73
C TYR A 627 16.48 -9.73 24.81
N ILE A 628 16.19 -9.95 23.54
CA ILE A 628 16.30 -8.98 22.44
C ILE A 628 15.07 -9.05 21.52
N THR A 629 14.96 -8.10 20.58
CA THR A 629 14.07 -8.18 19.42
C THR A 629 14.90 -8.23 18.14
N PRO A 630 15.17 -9.41 17.56
CA PRO A 630 15.99 -9.52 16.36
C PRO A 630 15.40 -8.72 15.19
N THR A 631 16.28 -8.22 14.31
CA THR A 631 15.87 -7.33 13.23
C THR A 631 16.41 -7.82 11.89
N TYR A 632 15.52 -8.10 10.94
CA TYR A 632 15.87 -8.49 9.58
C TYR A 632 16.28 -7.26 8.76
N VAL A 633 17.53 -7.24 8.27
CA VAL A 633 18.12 -6.07 7.61
C VAL A 633 17.35 -5.58 6.39
N PRO A 634 16.85 -6.44 5.48
CA PRO A 634 16.01 -5.96 4.38
C PRO A 634 14.77 -5.19 4.86
N ASP A 635 14.05 -5.70 5.85
CA ASP A 635 12.86 -5.01 6.41
C ASP A 635 13.23 -3.68 7.06
N LEU A 636 14.33 -3.67 7.84
CA LEU A 636 14.84 -2.45 8.46
C LEU A 636 15.12 -1.37 7.42
N VAL A 637 15.74 -1.75 6.29
CA VAL A 637 16.06 -0.81 5.21
C VAL A 637 14.80 -0.30 4.51
N HIS A 638 13.86 -1.21 4.18
CA HIS A 638 12.57 -0.80 3.59
C HIS A 638 11.82 0.17 4.50
N ALA A 639 11.67 -0.16 5.78
CA ALA A 639 11.01 0.69 6.76
C ALA A 639 11.74 2.04 6.94
N SER A 640 13.09 2.02 6.99
CA SER A 640 13.88 3.26 7.12
C SER A 640 13.71 4.20 5.94
N LEU A 641 13.68 3.66 4.71
CA LEU A 641 13.45 4.46 3.50
C LEU A 641 12.02 5.02 3.46
N ASP A 642 11.02 4.22 3.83
CA ASP A 642 9.64 4.69 3.91
C ASP A 642 9.47 5.79 4.95
N LEU A 643 10.03 5.64 6.16
CA LEU A 643 10.00 6.65 7.21
C LEU A 643 10.70 7.95 6.78
N LEU A 644 11.83 7.84 6.08
CA LEU A 644 12.55 9.01 5.55
C LEU A 644 11.73 9.75 4.49
N LEU A 645 11.07 9.02 3.58
CA LEU A 645 10.17 9.57 2.56
C LEU A 645 8.92 10.17 3.18
N ASP A 646 8.33 9.52 4.18
CA ASP A 646 7.18 10.02 4.94
C ASP A 646 7.51 11.31 5.70
N GLY A 647 8.82 11.63 5.86
CA GLY A 647 9.28 12.80 6.56
C GLY A 647 9.20 12.66 8.07
N GLU A 648 9.29 11.43 8.58
CA GLU A 648 9.33 11.16 10.02
C GLU A 648 10.55 11.80 10.69
N GLU A 649 10.37 12.17 11.94
CA GLU A 649 11.34 12.91 12.74
C GLU A 649 11.43 12.30 14.15
N GLY A 650 12.56 12.58 14.83
CA GLY A 650 12.82 12.08 16.16
C GLY A 650 13.25 10.62 16.20
N ILE A 651 13.00 9.95 17.33
CA ILE A 651 13.41 8.56 17.57
C ILE A 651 12.26 7.61 17.23
N ILE A 652 12.58 6.53 16.51
CA ILE A 652 11.64 5.45 16.18
C ILE A 652 12.32 4.11 16.42
N HIS A 653 11.61 3.17 17.05
CA HIS A 653 12.04 1.79 17.21
C HIS A 653 11.59 0.97 15.99
N VAL A 654 12.53 0.27 15.35
CA VAL A 654 12.27 -0.56 14.15
C VAL A 654 12.88 -1.94 14.35
N THR A 655 12.05 -2.93 14.61
CA THR A 655 12.42 -4.34 14.85
C THR A 655 11.30 -5.26 14.35
N ASN A 656 11.57 -6.57 14.22
CA ASN A 656 10.53 -7.57 13.86
C ASN A 656 9.64 -8.01 15.05
N GLY A 657 9.68 -7.29 16.15
CA GLY A 657 8.65 -7.26 17.21
C GLY A 657 8.62 -8.42 18.21
N GLU A 658 9.15 -9.58 17.89
CA GLU A 658 9.15 -10.74 18.80
C GLU A 658 10.32 -10.66 19.80
N VAL A 659 10.01 -10.85 21.08
CA VAL A 659 11.02 -10.90 22.15
C VAL A 659 11.53 -12.32 22.30
N VAL A 660 12.82 -12.52 22.07
CA VAL A 660 13.47 -13.84 22.21
C VAL A 660 14.82 -13.70 22.94
N SER A 661 15.25 -14.77 23.64
CA SER A 661 16.62 -14.87 24.08
C SER A 661 17.56 -15.25 22.91
N TRP A 662 18.86 -15.03 23.06
CA TRP A 662 19.84 -15.48 22.07
C TRP A 662 19.78 -17.01 21.86
N ALA A 663 19.48 -17.78 22.91
CA ALA A 663 19.34 -19.24 22.82
C ALA A 663 18.09 -19.64 22.02
N GLU A 664 16.96 -18.98 22.26
CA GLU A 664 15.73 -19.21 21.51
C GLU A 664 15.89 -18.84 20.03
N LEU A 665 16.54 -17.71 19.73
CA LEU A 665 16.84 -17.30 18.34
C LEU A 665 17.70 -18.35 17.62
N ALA A 666 18.76 -18.85 18.31
CA ALA A 666 19.61 -19.91 17.77
C ALA A 666 18.84 -21.19 17.45
N LYS A 667 17.95 -21.61 18.39
CA LYS A 667 17.11 -22.81 18.21
C LYS A 667 16.09 -22.65 17.09
N LYS A 668 15.38 -21.50 17.02
CA LYS A 668 14.45 -21.20 15.92
C LYS A 668 15.15 -21.33 14.57
N ALA A 669 16.29 -20.67 14.42
CA ALA A 669 17.05 -20.74 13.17
C ALA A 669 17.57 -22.15 12.84
N ALA A 670 18.04 -22.91 13.84
CA ALA A 670 18.49 -24.30 13.66
C ALA A 670 17.37 -25.24 13.21
N ILE A 671 16.18 -25.14 13.84
CA ILE A 671 14.98 -25.92 13.48
C ILE A 671 14.59 -25.65 12.02
N MET A 672 14.51 -24.41 11.62
CA MET A 672 14.15 -24.02 10.25
C MET A 672 15.18 -24.50 9.21
N ALA A 673 16.45 -24.54 9.58
CA ALA A 673 17.53 -25.08 8.75
C ALA A 673 17.68 -26.62 8.79
N GLY A 674 16.89 -27.31 9.61
CA GLY A 674 16.96 -28.77 9.75
C GLY A 674 18.18 -29.28 10.54
N TYR A 675 18.83 -28.45 11.37
CA TYR A 675 19.96 -28.84 12.21
C TYR A 675 19.55 -29.33 13.60
N ASP A 676 20.41 -30.16 14.19
CA ASP A 676 20.24 -30.65 15.56
C ASP A 676 20.44 -29.53 16.60
N THR A 677 19.40 -29.21 17.35
CA THR A 677 19.43 -28.19 18.40
C THR A 677 20.20 -28.63 19.65
N SER A 678 20.54 -29.91 19.82
CA SER A 678 21.31 -30.41 20.97
C SER A 678 22.73 -29.83 21.03
N LEU A 679 23.26 -29.38 19.91
CA LEU A 679 24.54 -28.68 19.82
C LEU A 679 24.49 -27.23 20.30
N ILE A 680 23.29 -26.67 20.53
CA ILE A 680 23.12 -25.32 21.08
C ILE A 680 23.13 -25.43 22.62
N ARG A 681 24.23 -24.99 23.20
CA ARG A 681 24.41 -24.98 24.66
C ARG A 681 23.90 -23.68 25.24
N GLU A 682 22.83 -23.76 25.99
CA GLU A 682 22.34 -22.62 26.76
C GLU A 682 23.33 -22.25 27.88
N VAL A 683 23.67 -20.98 27.94
CA VAL A 683 24.56 -20.43 28.96
C VAL A 683 23.96 -19.16 29.53
N THR A 684 24.40 -18.75 30.72
CA THR A 684 24.10 -17.40 31.22
C THR A 684 24.98 -16.36 30.53
N HIS A 685 24.58 -15.10 30.56
CA HIS A 685 25.34 -13.96 30.01
C HIS A 685 26.80 -13.94 30.46
N GLN A 686 27.09 -14.37 31.70
CA GLN A 686 28.44 -14.45 32.26
C GLN A 686 29.37 -15.42 31.50
N HIS A 687 28.80 -16.44 30.88
CA HIS A 687 29.51 -17.50 30.14
C HIS A 687 29.41 -17.33 28.61
N ALA A 688 28.77 -16.26 28.12
CA ALA A 688 28.61 -15.97 26.71
C ALA A 688 29.91 -15.42 26.05
N GLY A 689 30.94 -15.08 26.86
CA GLY A 689 32.25 -14.63 26.37
C GLY A 689 32.33 -13.14 26.04
N TRP A 690 31.33 -12.36 26.39
CA TRP A 690 31.32 -10.91 26.16
C TRP A 690 32.24 -10.16 27.15
N LYS A 691 32.90 -9.11 26.68
CA LYS A 691 33.76 -8.25 27.50
C LYS A 691 33.03 -7.03 28.02
N ALA A 692 32.27 -6.35 27.15
CA ALA A 692 31.42 -5.24 27.54
C ALA A 692 30.14 -5.75 28.21
N LYS A 693 29.64 -5.06 29.20
CA LYS A 693 28.36 -5.40 29.85
C LYS A 693 27.23 -5.26 28.85
N ARG A 694 26.31 -6.26 28.84
CA ARG A 694 25.07 -6.21 28.06
C ARG A 694 23.87 -6.12 29.00
N PRO A 695 22.82 -5.35 28.63
CA PRO A 695 21.55 -5.44 29.36
C PRO A 695 20.97 -6.87 29.24
N LEU A 696 20.38 -7.36 30.33
CA LEU A 696 19.71 -8.67 30.30
C LEU A 696 18.40 -8.62 29.53
N TYR A 697 17.81 -7.45 29.46
CA TYR A 697 16.59 -7.20 28.68
C TYR A 697 16.74 -5.90 27.91
N SER A 698 16.84 -5.98 26.57
CA SER A 698 16.93 -4.81 25.70
C SER A 698 15.92 -4.85 24.55
N ALA A 699 14.90 -5.70 24.70
CA ALA A 699 13.86 -5.82 23.69
C ALA A 699 13.17 -4.45 23.44
N LEU A 700 12.92 -4.15 22.16
CA LEU A 700 12.30 -2.91 21.71
C LEU A 700 10.87 -3.15 21.21
N GLN A 701 10.00 -2.22 21.48
CA GLN A 701 8.67 -2.09 20.87
C GLN A 701 8.49 -0.62 20.48
N SER A 702 7.74 -0.34 19.42
CA SER A 702 7.43 1.03 19.04
C SER A 702 6.07 1.46 19.61
N GLU A 703 6.00 2.61 20.27
CA GLU A 703 4.74 3.26 20.61
C GLU A 703 4.12 3.99 19.40
N LYS A 704 4.85 4.08 18.30
CA LYS A 704 4.38 4.58 17.01
C LYS A 704 3.81 3.48 16.10
N GLY A 705 3.77 2.24 16.59
CA GLY A 705 3.13 1.09 15.96
C GLY A 705 4.06 0.09 15.28
N ILE A 706 3.47 -1.00 14.81
CA ILE A 706 4.19 -2.07 14.11
C ILE A 706 4.52 -1.60 12.69
N ILE A 707 5.82 -1.59 12.35
CA ILE A 707 6.31 -1.09 11.05
C ILE A 707 6.84 -2.24 10.18
N MET A 708 7.20 -3.38 10.78
CA MET A 708 7.83 -4.52 10.11
C MET A 708 7.04 -5.82 10.32
N PRO A 709 7.19 -6.81 9.41
CA PRO A 709 6.68 -8.16 9.62
C PRO A 709 7.23 -8.83 10.88
N GLY A 710 6.60 -9.93 11.32
CA GLY A 710 7.04 -10.70 12.47
C GLY A 710 8.36 -11.46 12.24
N LEU A 711 8.98 -11.93 13.33
CA LEU A 711 10.28 -12.62 13.28
C LEU A 711 10.23 -13.94 12.48
N ASP A 712 9.16 -14.73 12.61
CA ASP A 712 9.05 -16.00 11.88
C ASP A 712 9.00 -15.79 10.36
N ASP A 713 8.20 -14.84 9.87
CA ASP A 713 8.18 -14.41 8.48
C ASP A 713 9.56 -13.90 8.01
N ALA A 714 10.23 -13.11 8.84
CA ALA A 714 11.57 -12.61 8.54
C ALA A 714 12.61 -13.72 8.42
N LEU A 715 12.53 -14.76 9.26
CA LEU A 715 13.39 -15.94 9.19
C LEU A 715 13.11 -16.76 7.93
N GLU A 716 11.85 -16.99 7.57
CA GLU A 716 11.48 -17.68 6.32
C GLU A 716 12.13 -16.98 5.11
N ARG A 717 11.93 -15.68 4.97
CA ARG A 717 12.53 -14.89 3.88
C ARG A 717 14.06 -14.85 3.92
N PHE A 718 14.66 -14.92 5.10
CA PHE A 718 16.11 -15.04 5.25
C PHE A 718 16.61 -16.35 4.63
N PHE A 719 15.96 -17.49 4.92
CA PHE A 719 16.34 -18.80 4.36
C PHE A 719 16.11 -18.87 2.86
N GLU A 720 14.98 -18.38 2.35
CA GLU A 720 14.70 -18.30 0.92
C GLU A 720 15.77 -17.46 0.18
N ALA A 721 16.14 -16.31 0.76
CA ALA A 721 17.18 -15.46 0.17
C ALA A 721 18.55 -16.13 0.15
N GLN A 722 18.91 -16.89 1.19
CA GLN A 722 20.15 -17.68 1.21
C GLN A 722 20.14 -18.79 0.14
N GLU A 723 19.04 -19.53 0.00
CA GLU A 723 18.90 -20.56 -1.03
C GLU A 723 19.07 -19.98 -2.44
N ASN A 724 18.48 -18.83 -2.72
CA ASN A 724 18.61 -18.14 -4.00
C ASN A 724 20.06 -17.66 -4.27
N LEU A 725 20.77 -17.21 -3.24
CA LEU A 725 22.20 -16.85 -3.36
C LEU A 725 23.07 -18.08 -3.66
N TYR A 726 22.75 -19.22 -3.08
CA TYR A 726 23.38 -20.52 -3.36
C TYR A 726 23.16 -20.92 -4.82
N ARG A 727 21.90 -20.95 -5.27
CA ARG A 727 21.55 -21.35 -6.66
C ARG A 727 22.18 -20.43 -7.70
N SER A 728 22.41 -19.16 -7.36
CA SER A 728 23.06 -18.18 -8.26
C SER A 728 24.60 -18.20 -8.23
N GLY A 729 25.23 -19.06 -7.41
CA GLY A 729 26.68 -19.17 -7.27
C GLY A 729 27.36 -17.95 -6.63
N ARG A 730 26.60 -17.10 -5.96
CA ARG A 730 27.11 -15.87 -5.31
C ARG A 730 27.67 -16.11 -3.90
N ILE A 731 27.39 -17.27 -3.31
CA ILE A 731 27.98 -17.73 -2.05
C ILE A 731 28.48 -19.17 -2.28
N ALA A 732 29.73 -19.48 -1.91
CA ALA A 732 30.25 -20.84 -1.91
C ALA A 732 29.61 -21.64 -0.76
N VAL A 733 29.48 -22.97 -0.96
CA VAL A 733 28.91 -23.94 -0.01
C VAL A 733 29.67 -23.93 1.33
#